data_8b1754daa998f826dbe154bdd72435bc
#
_entry.id   8b1754daa998f826dbe154bdd72435bc
#
_cell.length_a   1.000
_cell.length_b   1.000
_cell.length_c   1.000
_cell.angle_alpha   90.00
_cell.angle_beta   90.00
_cell.angle_gamma   90.00
#
_symmetry.space_group_name_H-M   'P 1'
#
loop_
_entity.id
_entity.type
_entity.pdbx_description
1 polymer ?
#
loop_
_entity_poly.entity_id
_entity_poly.type
_entity_poly.pdbx_seq_one_letter_code
_entity_poly.pdbx_strand_id
1 'polypeptide(L)'
;MAAELAKLGHPMLAALLTVGLSAPIQAETPPEASQAAQEAPLAEELELIKEEESVSIASRYDQPISQAASNVYVITDEDIRQSGAIDIPTLLRRIPGMEVMQMNGTDFNVSVRGDNQPAANKLLVMVDGRSIYIDAQGVVFWKLLPVTLPEIKRIEVLKGPASAIYGFNAFDGIINIITKSPEEMRGTTLQFGGGNFGTITASAIQAGTVEKFGYRLSIGTNQNADWTNKSALSFRDYLFNVQTDYAFSNSSKLTVSGGLVDSNAWDGPLQQDTVVALKPSQGYAHVTYQLSDLIIRGYWQRFDAPGVNQFNPLIAPFQNFTTVTGSSATTTLADTYNIDIQHGFRFWSINRLTYGMNYRHNTLSSNLVTQDSHENRLGFFLQDDVKLAESLSLVAGIRYDMDTFINPTYSPRAALIYSPSQEHTFRLSASVAYRPPTLFERNANILVTTNPPLPPFQSRITGAQSISPEEIISYEAEYQGWYLKHRLRARGAVFFNHISDLFTGEVISPTSVVITNDTGSADIYGTEIGAEFLATKWLTMFGNYSYQDIRQSFTGGVKRAGPHNKFNVGLRGEWDNGLSAEAIYHYYGSVTYPIGSATQSLADVGLVTPPNPTVGSYNLLNLRGAYRFWQQKAVGGYLRSAEVALSVFNALDDKAKEYPLGEQIGRRFMGWLTVRF
;
A
#
# COMPACT_ATOMS: atom_id res chain seq x y z
N MET A 1 13.86 34.29 7.82
CA MET A 1 13.29 32.94 7.93
C MET A 1 12.44 32.75 9.18
N ALA A 2 12.88 33.16 10.37
CA ALA A 2 12.03 33.10 11.59
C ALA A 2 10.84 34.07 11.62
N ALA A 3 10.89 35.16 10.87
CA ALA A 3 9.86 36.19 10.85
C ALA A 3 8.68 35.95 9.90
N GLU A 4 8.81 35.01 8.95
CA GLU A 4 7.72 34.62 8.05
C GLU A 4 6.90 33.43 8.60
N LEU A 5 7.47 32.58 9.45
CA LEU A 5 6.76 31.49 10.13
C LEU A 5 5.75 31.98 11.17
N ALA A 6 5.93 33.20 11.68
CA ALA A 6 4.99 33.83 12.62
C ALA A 6 3.65 34.29 11.98
N LYS A 7 3.55 34.28 10.64
CA LYS A 7 2.31 34.65 9.92
C LYS A 7 1.36 33.48 9.69
N LEU A 8 1.77 32.25 10.02
CA LEU A 8 0.97 31.04 9.82
C LEU A 8 0.19 30.56 11.08
N GLY A 9 -0.08 31.45 11.99
CA GLY A 9 -1.19 31.40 12.94
C GLY A 9 -1.39 30.15 13.83
N HIS A 10 -0.36 29.32 14.11
CA HIS A 10 -0.51 28.17 15.01
C HIS A 10 0.57 28.13 16.11
N PRO A 11 0.18 28.22 17.40
CA PRO A 11 1.12 28.28 18.52
C PRO A 11 1.78 26.94 18.90
N MET A 12 1.43 25.83 18.24
CA MET A 12 1.93 24.48 18.61
C MET A 12 3.37 24.17 18.14
N LEU A 13 3.86 24.84 17.11
CA LEU A 13 5.21 24.54 16.56
C LEU A 13 6.34 25.20 17.36
N ALA A 14 6.04 26.24 18.12
CA ALA A 14 7.04 26.98 18.91
C ALA A 14 7.44 26.30 20.24
N ALA A 15 6.60 25.41 20.76
CA ALA A 15 6.82 24.75 22.07
C ALA A 15 7.78 23.55 22.01
N LEU A 16 8.03 22.97 20.82
CA LEU A 16 8.88 21.79 20.66
C LEU A 16 10.37 22.09 20.44
N LEU A 17 10.73 23.34 20.17
CA LEU A 17 12.11 23.75 19.91
C LEU A 17 12.93 24.13 21.16
N THR A 18 12.31 24.15 22.35
CA THR A 18 12.98 24.62 23.57
C THR A 18 13.37 23.54 24.60
N VAL A 19 13.11 22.27 24.32
CA VAL A 19 13.41 21.17 25.26
C VAL A 19 14.49 20.27 24.70
N GLY A 20 15.75 20.70 24.67
CA GLY A 20 16.78 19.78 24.19
C GLY A 20 18.24 20.21 24.25
N LEU A 21 18.57 21.26 24.96
CA LEU A 21 19.96 21.73 25.03
C LEU A 21 20.41 21.87 26.51
N SER A 22 20.69 20.77 27.18
CA SER A 22 21.61 20.78 28.32
C SER A 22 21.95 19.35 28.78
N ALA A 23 23.10 18.83 28.40
CA ALA A 23 23.88 17.87 29.16
C ALA A 23 25.37 17.98 28.80
N PRO A 24 26.29 17.99 29.79
CA PRO A 24 27.69 18.25 29.56
C PRO A 24 28.44 17.00 29.07
N ILE A 25 29.45 17.24 28.24
CA ILE A 25 30.34 16.24 27.67
C ILE A 25 31.45 15.92 28.70
N GLN A 26 31.59 14.64 29.05
CA GLN A 26 32.84 14.13 29.64
C GLN A 26 33.52 13.17 28.66
N ALA A 27 34.81 13.39 28.42
CA ALA A 27 35.61 12.58 27.53
C ALA A 27 36.32 11.46 28.35
N GLU A 28 36.24 10.22 27.87
CA GLU A 28 37.08 9.12 28.35
C GLU A 28 37.91 8.51 27.21
N THR A 29 39.14 8.14 27.52
CA THR A 29 40.20 7.61 26.67
C THR A 29 40.00 6.13 26.35
N PRO A 30 40.51 5.62 25.19
CA PRO A 30 40.31 4.23 24.79
C PRO A 30 41.39 3.26 25.31
N PRO A 31 41.11 1.97 25.56
CA PRO A 31 42.11 0.92 25.75
C PRO A 31 42.46 0.16 24.46
N GLU A 32 43.63 -0.41 24.51
CA GLU A 32 44.50 -0.94 23.48
C GLU A 32 43.97 -2.06 22.57
N ALA A 33 44.55 -2.06 21.36
CA ALA A 33 44.39 -3.06 20.31
C ALA A 33 45.36 -4.25 20.53
N SER A 34 44.84 -5.47 20.62
CA SER A 34 45.58 -6.69 20.29
C SER A 34 44.63 -7.90 20.28
N GLN A 35 44.22 -8.33 19.13
CA GLN A 35 43.83 -9.68 18.69
C GLN A 35 43.05 -9.71 17.36
N ALA A 36 43.07 -8.61 16.59
CA ALA A 36 42.24 -8.38 15.42
C ALA A 36 42.74 -9.04 14.11
N ALA A 37 43.84 -9.75 14.08
CA ALA A 37 44.50 -10.13 12.80
C ALA A 37 44.06 -11.48 12.19
N GLN A 38 43.29 -12.32 12.90
CA GLN A 38 42.81 -13.61 12.38
C GLN A 38 41.28 -13.71 12.19
N GLU A 39 40.52 -12.79 12.75
CA GLU A 39 39.05 -12.76 12.59
C GLU A 39 38.57 -11.88 11.40
N ALA A 40 39.47 -11.05 10.86
CA ALA A 40 39.12 -10.12 9.78
C ALA A 40 38.60 -10.80 8.47
N PRO A 41 39.17 -11.91 7.96
CA PRO A 41 38.67 -12.54 6.76
C PRO A 41 37.29 -13.19 6.93
N LEU A 42 37.02 -13.75 8.11
CA LEU A 42 35.74 -14.38 8.43
C LEU A 42 34.63 -13.35 8.63
N ALA A 43 34.93 -12.24 9.30
CA ALA A 43 34.03 -11.11 9.46
C ALA A 43 33.74 -10.44 8.11
N GLU A 44 34.74 -10.29 7.25
CA GLU A 44 34.58 -9.79 5.89
C GLU A 44 33.74 -10.70 5.00
N GLU A 45 33.85 -12.02 5.15
CA GLU A 45 33.05 -12.99 4.41
C GLU A 45 31.60 -13.05 4.94
N LEU A 46 31.38 -12.90 6.24
CA LEU A 46 30.08 -12.81 6.89
C LEU A 46 29.30 -11.54 6.50
N GLU A 47 29.96 -10.40 6.36
CA GLU A 47 29.33 -9.15 5.88
C GLU A 47 28.84 -9.22 4.42
N LEU A 48 29.32 -10.18 3.64
CA LEU A 48 28.88 -10.43 2.26
C LEU A 48 27.73 -11.43 2.16
N ILE A 49 27.27 -12.01 3.26
CA ILE A 49 26.13 -12.93 3.28
C ILE A 49 24.86 -12.13 3.51
N LYS A 50 23.93 -12.21 2.59
CA LYS A 50 22.60 -11.65 2.77
C LYS A 50 21.74 -12.62 3.58
N GLU A 51 21.23 -12.14 4.72
CA GLU A 51 20.28 -12.91 5.51
C GLU A 51 18.91 -12.99 4.82
N GLU A 52 18.23 -14.11 5.03
CA GLU A 52 16.88 -14.28 4.53
C GLU A 52 15.88 -13.46 5.37
N GLU A 53 15.00 -12.72 4.68
CA GLU A 53 13.97 -11.94 5.35
C GLU A 53 12.92 -12.84 6.03
N SER A 54 12.53 -12.46 7.24
CA SER A 54 11.38 -13.04 7.95
C SER A 54 10.11 -12.25 7.61
N VAL A 55 9.03 -12.97 7.30
CA VAL A 55 7.73 -12.42 6.91
C VAL A 55 6.60 -13.04 7.73
N SER A 56 5.57 -12.25 7.97
CA SER A 56 4.37 -12.71 8.71
C SER A 56 3.11 -12.75 7.84
N ILE A 57 3.11 -12.08 6.70
CA ILE A 57 1.93 -11.89 5.86
C ILE A 57 1.37 -13.20 5.28
N ALA A 58 2.21 -14.21 5.04
CA ALA A 58 1.78 -15.45 4.39
C ALA A 58 1.08 -16.46 5.31
N SER A 59 1.27 -16.33 6.64
CA SER A 59 0.82 -17.32 7.64
C SER A 59 0.29 -16.71 8.93
N ARG A 60 0.35 -15.37 9.08
CA ARG A 60 0.05 -14.60 10.30
C ARG A 60 0.99 -14.90 11.49
N TYR A 61 2.14 -15.50 11.25
CA TYR A 61 3.27 -15.65 12.19
C TYR A 61 4.59 -15.48 11.46
N ASP A 62 5.64 -15.08 12.17
CA ASP A 62 6.95 -14.83 11.58
C ASP A 62 7.60 -16.15 11.12
N GLN A 63 8.03 -16.19 9.86
CA GLN A 63 8.72 -17.31 9.24
C GLN A 63 9.67 -16.81 8.14
N PRO A 64 10.72 -17.57 7.78
CA PRO A 64 11.55 -17.27 6.62
C PRO A 64 10.71 -17.19 5.35
N ILE A 65 11.07 -16.29 4.43
CA ILE A 65 10.33 -16.10 3.18
C ILE A 65 10.30 -17.35 2.29
N SER A 66 11.34 -18.21 2.38
CA SER A 66 11.39 -19.51 1.71
C SER A 66 10.30 -20.49 2.18
N GLN A 67 9.85 -20.36 3.43
CA GLN A 67 8.77 -21.18 4.00
C GLN A 67 7.39 -20.58 3.81
N ALA A 68 7.30 -19.36 3.28
CA ALA A 68 6.02 -18.70 3.02
C ALA A 68 5.21 -19.46 1.97
N ALA A 69 3.92 -19.65 2.20
CA ALA A 69 3.02 -20.36 1.28
C ALA A 69 2.57 -19.54 0.05
N SER A 70 3.14 -18.37 -0.16
CA SER A 70 2.83 -17.45 -1.28
C SER A 70 4.05 -16.66 -1.71
N ASN A 71 3.92 -16.03 -2.88
CA ASN A 71 4.89 -15.09 -3.44
C ASN A 71 4.95 -13.80 -2.62
N VAL A 72 5.94 -13.68 -1.76
CA VAL A 72 6.13 -12.51 -0.89
C VAL A 72 7.35 -11.72 -1.30
N TYR A 73 7.20 -10.39 -1.34
CA TYR A 73 8.29 -9.43 -1.47
C TYR A 73 8.35 -8.54 -0.23
N VAL A 74 9.56 -8.14 0.13
CA VAL A 74 9.81 -7.25 1.26
C VAL A 74 10.52 -6.00 0.76
N ILE A 75 10.01 -4.84 1.15
CA ILE A 75 10.71 -3.55 1.03
C ILE A 75 11.16 -3.20 2.45
N THR A 76 12.46 -3.17 2.68
CA THR A 76 13.05 -2.91 3.99
C THR A 76 13.07 -1.41 4.32
N ASP A 77 13.34 -1.04 5.58
CA ASP A 77 13.56 0.37 5.95
C ASP A 77 14.76 0.99 5.23
N GLU A 78 15.76 0.18 4.90
CA GLU A 78 16.90 0.59 4.08
C GLU A 78 16.46 0.90 2.64
N ASP A 79 15.64 0.04 2.02
CA ASP A 79 15.04 0.30 0.71
C ASP A 79 14.24 1.59 0.69
N ILE A 80 13.45 1.84 1.76
CA ILE A 80 12.64 3.06 1.91
C ILE A 80 13.54 4.28 1.99
N ARG A 81 14.57 4.24 2.85
CA ARG A 81 15.49 5.33 3.07
C ARG A 81 16.29 5.68 1.81
N GLN A 82 16.80 4.67 1.11
CA GLN A 82 17.66 4.83 -0.06
C GLN A 82 16.89 5.25 -1.32
N SER A 83 15.61 4.87 -1.45
CA SER A 83 14.81 5.26 -2.61
C SER A 83 14.53 6.76 -2.70
N GLY A 84 14.54 7.46 -1.55
CA GLY A 84 14.13 8.86 -1.44
C GLY A 84 12.65 9.09 -1.77
N ALA A 85 11.84 8.05 -1.82
CA ALA A 85 10.41 8.13 -2.10
C ALA A 85 9.69 9.04 -1.10
N ILE A 86 8.64 9.70 -1.59
CA ILE A 86 7.79 10.59 -0.79
C ILE A 86 6.46 9.94 -0.39
N ASP A 87 6.19 8.74 -0.89
CA ASP A 87 4.97 7.97 -0.62
C ASP A 87 5.18 6.46 -0.85
N ILE A 88 4.28 5.67 -0.29
CA ILE A 88 4.33 4.22 -0.36
C ILE A 88 4.08 3.69 -1.78
N PRO A 89 3.12 4.20 -2.58
CA PRO A 89 2.93 3.72 -3.95
C PRO A 89 4.20 3.82 -4.81
N THR A 90 4.99 4.87 -4.66
CA THR A 90 6.27 5.01 -5.37
C THR A 90 7.25 3.87 -5.03
N LEU A 91 7.28 3.43 -3.76
CA LEU A 91 8.10 2.28 -3.33
C LEU A 91 7.64 0.97 -3.96
N LEU A 92 6.32 0.78 -4.12
CA LEU A 92 5.74 -0.45 -4.67
C LEU A 92 6.08 -0.66 -6.14
N ARG A 93 6.44 0.39 -6.90
CA ARG A 93 6.83 0.30 -8.32
C ARG A 93 7.99 -0.65 -8.58
N ARG A 94 8.88 -0.86 -7.60
CA ARG A 94 10.06 -1.74 -7.72
C ARG A 94 9.72 -3.24 -7.70
N ILE A 95 8.49 -3.62 -7.30
CA ILE A 95 8.07 -5.02 -7.19
C ILE A 95 7.56 -5.51 -8.55
N PRO A 96 8.00 -6.68 -9.05
CA PRO A 96 7.49 -7.23 -10.31
C PRO A 96 6.00 -7.54 -10.19
N GLY A 97 5.24 -7.31 -11.25
CA GLY A 97 3.79 -7.55 -11.29
C GLY A 97 2.95 -6.55 -10.51
N MET A 98 3.54 -5.63 -9.73
CA MET A 98 2.81 -4.50 -9.12
C MET A 98 2.60 -3.39 -10.15
N GLU A 99 1.40 -2.91 -10.24
CA GLU A 99 1.03 -1.77 -11.08
C GLU A 99 0.63 -0.59 -10.19
N VAL A 100 1.32 0.51 -10.39
CA VAL A 100 1.03 1.77 -9.71
C VAL A 100 0.67 2.79 -10.76
N MET A 101 -0.57 3.20 -10.77
CA MET A 101 -1.11 4.20 -11.66
C MET A 101 -1.36 5.48 -10.88
N GLN A 102 -0.52 6.48 -11.11
CA GLN A 102 -0.63 7.78 -10.47
C GLN A 102 -1.54 8.68 -11.31
N MET A 103 -2.68 9.07 -10.76
CA MET A 103 -3.64 9.94 -11.41
C MET A 103 -3.26 11.42 -11.26
N ASN A 104 -2.80 11.78 -10.07
CA ASN A 104 -2.36 13.14 -9.71
C ASN A 104 -1.48 13.10 -8.45
N GLY A 105 -1.35 14.21 -7.71
CA GLY A 105 -0.58 14.28 -6.47
C GLY A 105 -1.18 13.49 -5.30
N THR A 106 -2.48 13.23 -5.30
CA THR A 106 -3.20 12.58 -4.19
C THR A 106 -3.68 11.17 -4.52
N ASP A 107 -4.06 10.91 -5.77
CA ASP A 107 -4.71 9.68 -6.18
C ASP A 107 -3.76 8.70 -6.85
N PHE A 108 -3.65 7.52 -6.24
CA PHE A 108 -2.86 6.39 -6.73
C PHE A 108 -3.74 5.14 -6.76
N ASN A 109 -3.78 4.47 -7.90
CA ASN A 109 -4.36 3.16 -8.03
C ASN A 109 -3.25 2.12 -8.03
N VAL A 110 -3.31 1.18 -7.08
CA VAL A 110 -2.32 0.11 -6.93
C VAL A 110 -3.00 -1.22 -7.13
N SER A 111 -2.49 -2.03 -8.01
CA SER A 111 -3.02 -3.35 -8.35
C SER A 111 -1.90 -4.35 -8.62
N VAL A 112 -2.27 -5.59 -8.87
CA VAL A 112 -1.34 -6.70 -9.14
C VAL A 112 -1.75 -7.41 -10.43
N ARG A 113 -0.76 -7.75 -11.27
CA ARG A 113 -0.91 -8.70 -12.38
C ARG A 113 -2.04 -8.39 -13.36
N GLY A 114 -2.21 -7.11 -13.73
CA GLY A 114 -3.17 -6.69 -14.75
C GLY A 114 -4.62 -6.58 -14.29
N ASP A 115 -4.97 -6.93 -13.05
CA ASP A 115 -6.31 -6.65 -12.51
C ASP A 115 -6.42 -5.18 -12.13
N ASN A 116 -6.10 -4.30 -13.08
CA ASN A 116 -6.05 -2.87 -12.88
C ASN A 116 -7.32 -2.18 -13.38
N GLN A 117 -7.76 -1.22 -12.60
CA GLN A 117 -8.85 -0.30 -12.92
C GLN A 117 -8.70 0.99 -12.12
N PRO A 118 -9.29 2.11 -12.56
CA PRO A 118 -9.49 3.28 -11.70
C PRO A 118 -10.28 2.89 -10.44
N ALA A 119 -9.94 3.47 -9.30
CA ALA A 119 -10.43 3.03 -7.99
C ALA A 119 -10.08 1.56 -7.70
N ALA A 120 -8.79 1.23 -7.80
CA ALA A 120 -8.29 -0.11 -7.53
C ALA A 120 -8.72 -0.59 -6.14
N ASN A 121 -9.48 -1.66 -6.08
CA ASN A 121 -10.18 -2.13 -4.89
C ASN A 121 -9.95 -3.63 -4.59
N LYS A 122 -8.93 -4.23 -5.21
CA LYS A 122 -8.66 -5.67 -5.12
C LYS A 122 -7.55 -6.03 -4.14
N LEU A 123 -6.84 -5.04 -3.59
CA LEU A 123 -5.76 -5.25 -2.63
C LEU A 123 -6.20 -4.92 -1.20
N LEU A 124 -5.99 -5.86 -0.30
CA LEU A 124 -6.07 -5.59 1.12
C LEU A 124 -4.79 -4.88 1.58
N VAL A 125 -4.90 -3.67 2.09
CA VAL A 125 -3.77 -2.92 2.64
C VAL A 125 -3.92 -2.78 4.14
N MET A 126 -2.84 -3.08 4.88
CA MET A 126 -2.83 -3.06 6.34
C MET A 126 -1.65 -2.24 6.87
N VAL A 127 -1.84 -1.66 8.05
CA VAL A 127 -0.77 -1.10 8.90
C VAL A 127 -0.83 -1.81 10.25
N ASP A 128 0.26 -2.51 10.61
CA ASP A 128 0.38 -3.29 11.85
C ASP A 128 -0.78 -4.28 12.07
N GLY A 129 -1.29 -4.87 10.97
CA GLY A 129 -2.41 -5.81 10.96
C GLY A 129 -3.81 -5.17 11.04
N ARG A 130 -3.93 -3.85 11.11
CA ARG A 130 -5.17 -3.11 10.96
C ARG A 130 -5.41 -2.80 9.47
N SER A 131 -6.54 -3.19 8.91
CA SER A 131 -6.94 -2.81 7.56
C SER A 131 -7.12 -1.30 7.46
N ILE A 132 -6.55 -0.70 6.42
CA ILE A 132 -6.76 0.70 6.05
C ILE A 132 -7.65 0.83 4.80
N TYR A 133 -8.10 -0.30 4.27
CA TYR A 133 -9.10 -0.37 3.21
C TYR A 133 -10.44 0.12 3.77
N ILE A 134 -11.06 1.07 3.09
CA ILE A 134 -12.36 1.63 3.49
C ILE A 134 -13.45 0.73 2.89
N ASP A 135 -13.88 -0.28 3.66
CA ASP A 135 -14.84 -1.30 3.20
C ASP A 135 -16.14 -0.71 2.65
N ALA A 136 -16.61 0.39 3.24
CA ALA A 136 -17.85 1.05 2.82
C ALA A 136 -17.82 1.61 1.39
N GLN A 137 -16.61 1.94 0.89
CA GLN A 137 -16.40 2.49 -0.46
C GLN A 137 -15.56 1.60 -1.37
N GLY A 138 -14.79 0.65 -0.83
CA GLY A 138 -13.92 -0.23 -1.59
C GLY A 138 -12.64 0.45 -2.09
N VAL A 139 -11.95 1.24 -1.28
CA VAL A 139 -10.80 2.04 -1.71
C VAL A 139 -9.75 2.20 -0.62
N VAL A 140 -8.51 2.44 -1.04
CA VAL A 140 -7.39 2.86 -0.18
C VAL A 140 -6.94 4.26 -0.60
N PHE A 141 -7.03 5.22 0.30
CA PHE A 141 -6.49 6.56 0.08
C PHE A 141 -5.06 6.66 0.62
N TRP A 142 -4.08 6.48 -0.25
CA TRP A 142 -2.67 6.34 0.09
C TRP A 142 -2.05 7.57 0.78
N LYS A 143 -2.63 8.75 0.60
CA LYS A 143 -2.19 9.98 1.26
C LYS A 143 -2.84 10.22 2.62
N LEU A 144 -3.86 9.43 3.00
CA LEU A 144 -4.54 9.52 4.30
C LEU A 144 -4.02 8.48 5.32
N LEU A 145 -2.78 8.04 5.19
CA LEU A 145 -2.18 7.10 6.14
C LEU A 145 -1.53 7.88 7.30
N PRO A 146 -1.97 7.66 8.55
CA PRO A 146 -1.37 8.32 9.72
C PRO A 146 -0.03 7.67 10.12
N VAL A 147 0.87 7.53 9.14
CA VAL A 147 2.20 6.91 9.28
C VAL A 147 3.18 7.68 8.41
N THR A 148 4.32 8.06 8.97
CA THR A 148 5.43 8.66 8.22
C THR A 148 6.36 7.60 7.66
N LEU A 149 7.04 7.85 6.55
CA LEU A 149 7.99 6.89 5.97
C LEU A 149 9.11 6.47 6.95
N PRO A 150 9.71 7.35 7.78
CA PRO A 150 10.71 6.95 8.77
C PRO A 150 10.22 5.96 9.83
N GLU A 151 8.90 5.91 10.09
CA GLU A 151 8.31 4.95 11.04
C GLU A 151 8.19 3.54 10.49
N ILE A 152 8.25 3.37 9.17
CA ILE A 152 8.07 2.06 8.54
C ILE A 152 9.34 1.22 8.74
N LYS A 153 9.17 0.02 9.29
CA LYS A 153 10.22 -1.01 9.43
C LYS A 153 10.40 -1.79 8.14
N ARG A 154 9.28 -2.24 7.57
CA ARG A 154 9.23 -2.94 6.29
C ARG A 154 7.82 -2.92 5.72
N ILE A 155 7.73 -3.13 4.43
CA ILE A 155 6.47 -3.37 3.72
C ILE A 155 6.53 -4.78 3.15
N GLU A 156 5.65 -5.65 3.61
CA GLU A 156 5.48 -7.00 3.08
C GLU A 156 4.39 -6.97 2.01
N VAL A 157 4.66 -7.52 0.84
CA VAL A 157 3.73 -7.61 -0.28
C VAL A 157 3.54 -9.06 -0.66
N LEU A 158 2.35 -9.58 -0.44
CA LEU A 158 1.92 -10.91 -0.88
C LEU A 158 1.12 -10.73 -2.16
N LYS A 159 1.51 -11.40 -3.22
CA LYS A 159 0.78 -11.43 -4.49
C LYS A 159 -0.03 -12.72 -4.60
N GLY A 160 -1.18 -12.61 -5.25
CA GLY A 160 -2.17 -13.68 -5.34
C GLY A 160 -3.17 -13.69 -4.18
N PRO A 161 -4.28 -14.41 -4.34
CA PRO A 161 -5.39 -14.44 -3.39
C PRO A 161 -4.98 -14.96 -2.01
N ALA A 162 -5.42 -14.29 -0.95
CA ALA A 162 -5.10 -14.64 0.43
C ALA A 162 -6.32 -14.61 1.38
N SER A 163 -7.53 -14.68 0.84
CA SER A 163 -8.75 -14.66 1.61
C SER A 163 -8.86 -15.81 2.62
N ALA A 164 -8.18 -16.95 2.38
CA ALA A 164 -8.18 -18.09 3.29
C ALA A 164 -7.74 -17.75 4.73
N ILE A 165 -6.95 -16.70 4.94
CA ILE A 165 -6.50 -16.29 6.27
C ILE A 165 -6.86 -14.84 6.61
N TYR A 166 -7.07 -13.97 5.60
CA TYR A 166 -7.36 -12.56 5.83
C TYR A 166 -8.82 -12.17 5.57
N GLY A 167 -9.58 -13.04 4.89
CA GLY A 167 -10.97 -12.80 4.52
C GLY A 167 -11.13 -11.89 3.30
N PHE A 168 -12.28 -11.27 3.23
CA PHE A 168 -12.65 -10.41 2.13
C PHE A 168 -11.61 -9.31 1.81
N ASN A 169 -11.56 -8.92 0.54
CA ASN A 169 -10.67 -7.90 -0.03
C ASN A 169 -9.18 -8.31 -0.16
N ALA A 170 -8.76 -9.46 0.37
CA ALA A 170 -7.47 -10.07 0.03
C ALA A 170 -7.58 -10.82 -1.31
N PHE A 171 -8.04 -10.11 -2.35
CA PHE A 171 -8.46 -10.63 -3.64
C PHE A 171 -7.24 -10.89 -4.55
N ASP A 172 -6.52 -9.84 -4.96
CA ASP A 172 -5.30 -9.96 -5.78
C ASP A 172 -4.03 -10.14 -4.96
N GLY A 173 -4.10 -9.76 -3.68
CA GLY A 173 -2.95 -9.77 -2.78
C GLY A 173 -3.16 -8.90 -1.55
N ILE A 174 -2.08 -8.78 -0.79
CA ILE A 174 -2.05 -8.03 0.46
C ILE A 174 -0.78 -7.19 0.51
N ILE A 175 -0.91 -5.98 1.03
CA ILE A 175 0.22 -5.13 1.42
C ILE A 175 0.13 -4.92 2.93
N ASN A 176 1.15 -5.33 3.68
CA ASN A 176 1.23 -5.13 5.13
C ASN A 176 2.40 -4.19 5.45
N ILE A 177 2.08 -3.00 5.91
CA ILE A 177 3.02 -1.97 6.34
C ILE A 177 3.27 -2.21 7.83
N ILE A 178 4.49 -2.56 8.19
CA ILE A 178 4.88 -2.84 9.56
C ILE A 178 5.72 -1.66 10.06
N THR A 179 5.29 -1.06 11.17
CA THR A 179 6.00 0.07 11.77
C THR A 179 7.07 -0.39 12.75
N LYS A 180 8.08 0.46 12.97
CA LYS A 180 9.13 0.24 13.97
C LYS A 180 8.53 0.35 15.38
N SER A 181 9.00 -0.50 16.28
CA SER A 181 8.62 -0.42 17.69
C SER A 181 9.21 0.86 18.36
N PRO A 182 8.68 1.27 19.51
CA PRO A 182 9.28 2.35 20.31
C PRO A 182 10.76 2.14 20.63
N GLU A 183 11.18 0.89 20.85
CA GLU A 183 12.56 0.54 21.13
C GLU A 183 13.47 0.72 19.90
N GLU A 184 13.02 0.30 18.71
CA GLU A 184 13.76 0.45 17.43
C GLU A 184 13.91 1.92 17.02
N MET A 185 13.00 2.80 17.47
CA MET A 185 13.03 4.23 17.18
C MET A 185 13.50 5.11 18.34
N ARG A 186 14.10 4.52 19.38
CA ARG A 186 14.56 5.27 20.56
C ARG A 186 15.31 6.55 20.18
N GLY A 187 14.96 7.67 20.82
CA GLY A 187 15.49 9.01 20.53
C GLY A 187 14.51 9.87 19.74
N THR A 188 15.02 10.92 19.13
CA THR A 188 14.25 11.85 18.30
C THR A 188 14.70 11.73 16.85
N THR A 189 13.75 11.57 15.94
CA THR A 189 14.01 11.62 14.49
C THR A 189 13.27 12.81 13.90
N LEU A 190 14.01 13.70 13.25
CA LEU A 190 13.48 14.83 12.49
C LEU A 190 13.80 14.62 11.02
N GLN A 191 12.81 14.73 10.15
CA GLN A 191 13.01 14.70 8.71
C GLN A 191 12.31 15.89 8.08
N PHE A 192 12.98 16.56 7.17
CA PHE A 192 12.44 17.63 6.34
C PHE A 192 12.83 17.40 4.89
N GLY A 193 11.86 17.49 3.99
CA GLY A 193 12.05 17.45 2.54
C GLY A 193 11.33 18.61 1.89
N GLY A 194 11.97 19.23 0.92
CA GLY A 194 11.41 20.30 0.10
C GLY A 194 11.78 20.13 -1.37
N GLY A 195 10.86 20.48 -2.26
CA GLY A 195 11.07 20.30 -3.69
C GLY A 195 10.27 21.26 -4.56
N ASN A 196 10.34 21.05 -5.87
CA ASN A 196 9.53 21.79 -6.81
C ASN A 196 8.02 21.50 -6.66
N PHE A 197 7.14 22.25 -7.33
CA PHE A 197 5.67 22.18 -7.21
C PHE A 197 5.16 22.46 -5.80
N GLY A 198 5.89 23.22 -4.97
CA GLY A 198 5.53 23.47 -3.59
C GLY A 198 5.48 22.22 -2.73
N THR A 199 6.24 21.17 -3.11
CA THR A 199 6.31 19.91 -2.36
C THR A 199 7.05 20.12 -1.04
N ILE A 200 6.40 19.77 0.06
CA ILE A 200 6.98 19.76 1.41
C ILE A 200 6.58 18.46 2.09
N THR A 201 7.54 17.82 2.71
CA THR A 201 7.33 16.67 3.60
C THR A 201 8.14 16.90 4.86
N ALA A 202 7.50 16.87 6.01
CA ALA A 202 8.19 17.02 7.28
C ALA A 202 7.61 16.05 8.32
N SER A 203 8.48 15.51 9.17
CA SER A 203 8.07 14.69 10.30
C SER A 203 8.98 14.89 11.50
N ALA A 204 8.40 14.77 12.69
CA ALA A 204 9.11 14.72 13.95
C ALA A 204 8.58 13.53 14.76
N ILE A 205 9.49 12.66 15.18
CA ILE A 205 9.16 11.41 15.87
C ILE A 205 9.99 11.37 17.15
N GLN A 206 9.32 11.20 18.29
CA GLN A 206 9.94 10.96 19.57
C GLN A 206 9.56 9.60 20.09
N ALA A 207 10.54 8.76 20.39
CA ALA A 207 10.31 7.42 20.92
C ALA A 207 11.27 7.08 22.05
N GLY A 208 10.84 6.20 22.94
CA GLY A 208 11.65 5.75 24.06
C GLY A 208 11.03 4.59 24.80
N THR A 209 11.83 4.05 25.73
CA THR A 209 11.41 2.97 26.62
C THR A 209 11.78 3.32 28.06
N VAL A 210 10.87 3.05 28.98
CA VAL A 210 11.09 3.16 30.42
C VAL A 210 10.67 1.82 31.04
N GLU A 211 11.63 1.04 31.47
CA GLU A 211 11.44 -0.34 31.94
C GLU A 211 10.67 -1.19 30.92
N LYS A 212 9.43 -1.58 31.26
CA LYS A 212 8.53 -2.39 30.45
C LYS A 212 7.62 -1.59 29.52
N PHE A 213 7.65 -0.26 29.62
CA PHE A 213 6.81 0.65 28.86
C PHE A 213 7.59 1.30 27.73
N GLY A 214 7.09 1.18 26.51
CA GLY A 214 7.58 1.88 25.33
C GLY A 214 6.57 2.90 24.84
N TYR A 215 7.03 4.00 24.25
CA TYR A 215 6.21 5.01 23.62
C TYR A 215 6.84 5.53 22.33
N ARG A 216 6.02 5.85 21.36
CA ARG A 216 6.37 6.58 20.13
C ARG A 216 5.28 7.60 19.84
N LEU A 217 5.69 8.83 19.61
CA LEU A 217 4.84 9.94 19.23
C LEU A 217 5.36 10.52 17.91
N SER A 218 4.49 10.69 16.93
CA SER A 218 4.84 11.19 15.60
C SER A 218 3.89 12.27 15.17
N ILE A 219 4.44 13.33 14.59
CA ILE A 219 3.70 14.37 13.87
C ILE A 219 4.32 14.57 12.51
N GLY A 220 3.52 14.93 11.53
CA GLY A 220 4.03 15.18 10.20
C GLY A 220 3.10 16.01 9.33
N THR A 221 3.61 16.42 8.19
CA THR A 221 2.85 17.09 7.14
C THR A 221 3.39 16.71 5.79
N ASN A 222 2.48 16.51 4.83
CA ASN A 222 2.81 16.39 3.42
C ASN A 222 2.00 17.44 2.65
N GLN A 223 2.65 18.06 1.69
CA GLN A 223 2.05 19.08 0.84
C GLN A 223 2.56 18.96 -0.58
N ASN A 224 1.67 19.24 -1.52
CA ASN A 224 1.98 19.56 -2.89
C ASN A 224 1.11 20.75 -3.28
N ALA A 225 1.69 21.92 -3.53
CA ALA A 225 0.90 23.12 -3.82
C ALA A 225 0.41 23.16 -5.26
N ASP A 226 1.20 22.59 -6.18
CA ASP A 226 0.89 22.48 -7.60
C ASP A 226 1.19 21.07 -8.11
N TRP A 227 0.52 20.71 -9.20
CA TRP A 227 0.84 19.55 -9.99
C TRP A 227 0.94 19.97 -11.45
N THR A 228 2.13 19.89 -12.04
CA THR A 228 2.39 20.33 -13.43
C THR A 228 1.80 21.71 -13.76
N ASN A 229 1.97 22.68 -12.86
CA ASN A 229 1.49 24.07 -12.97
C ASN A 229 -0.05 24.24 -12.87
N LYS A 230 -0.74 23.31 -12.21
CA LYS A 230 -2.18 23.41 -11.95
C LYS A 230 -2.45 23.45 -10.44
N SER A 231 -2.71 24.64 -9.90
CA SER A 231 -2.99 24.83 -8.48
C SER A 231 -4.21 24.04 -7.96
N ALA A 232 -5.14 23.72 -8.86
CA ALA A 232 -6.32 22.89 -8.55
C ALA A 232 -6.00 21.43 -8.24
N LEU A 233 -4.75 20.97 -8.42
CA LEU A 233 -4.31 19.61 -8.13
C LEU A 233 -3.47 19.54 -6.86
N SER A 234 -3.76 20.39 -5.91
CA SER A 234 -3.02 20.54 -4.66
C SER A 234 -3.58 19.64 -3.55
N PHE A 235 -2.72 19.31 -2.60
CA PHE A 235 -3.12 18.72 -1.32
C PHE A 235 -2.24 19.22 -0.19
N ARG A 236 -2.76 19.16 1.05
CA ARG A 236 -2.00 19.40 2.27
C ARG A 236 -2.61 18.58 3.40
N ASP A 237 -1.79 17.72 3.96
CA ASP A 237 -2.17 16.81 5.04
C ASP A 237 -1.37 17.12 6.30
N TYR A 238 -2.02 16.98 7.44
CA TYR A 238 -1.41 16.97 8.76
C TYR A 238 -1.65 15.62 9.38
N LEU A 239 -0.62 14.99 9.91
CA LEU A 239 -0.72 13.68 10.52
C LEU A 239 -0.22 13.68 11.96
N PHE A 240 -0.88 12.86 12.77
CA PHE A 240 -0.53 12.57 14.14
C PHE A 240 -0.64 11.06 14.36
N ASN A 241 0.35 10.47 15.06
CA ASN A 241 0.31 9.07 15.44
C ASN A 241 0.94 8.89 16.82
N VAL A 242 0.36 8.00 17.62
CA VAL A 242 0.88 7.58 18.90
C VAL A 242 0.83 6.06 19.00
N GLN A 243 1.88 5.46 19.55
CA GLN A 243 1.93 4.06 19.92
C GLN A 243 2.54 3.91 21.30
N THR A 244 1.97 3.02 22.09
CA THR A 244 2.51 2.59 23.38
C THR A 244 2.55 1.08 23.47
N ASP A 245 3.62 0.57 24.03
CA ASP A 245 3.85 -0.85 24.23
C ASP A 245 4.06 -1.13 25.73
N TYR A 246 3.45 -2.17 26.24
CA TYR A 246 3.70 -2.63 27.60
C TYR A 246 4.00 -4.13 27.61
N ALA A 247 5.23 -4.50 28.01
CA ALA A 247 5.67 -5.90 28.11
C ALA A 247 5.38 -6.42 29.51
N PHE A 248 4.32 -7.25 29.67
CA PHE A 248 4.05 -7.93 30.94
C PHE A 248 5.11 -8.98 31.26
N SER A 249 5.53 -9.71 30.23
CA SER A 249 6.60 -10.71 30.26
C SER A 249 7.26 -10.81 28.88
N ASN A 250 8.24 -11.70 28.71
CA ASN A 250 8.88 -11.96 27.41
C ASN A 250 7.91 -12.55 26.36
N SER A 251 6.79 -13.14 26.81
CA SER A 251 5.78 -13.75 25.93
C SER A 251 4.43 -13.01 25.93
N SER A 252 4.31 -11.90 26.68
CA SER A 252 3.05 -11.17 26.81
C SER A 252 3.27 -9.66 26.65
N LYS A 253 2.60 -9.09 25.66
CA LYS A 253 2.73 -7.67 25.27
C LYS A 253 1.37 -7.08 24.92
N LEU A 254 1.12 -5.86 25.36
CA LEU A 254 0.01 -5.01 24.96
C LEU A 254 0.55 -3.85 24.14
N THR A 255 0.01 -3.65 22.94
CA THR A 255 0.27 -2.48 22.11
C THR A 255 -1.02 -1.70 21.94
N VAL A 256 -0.99 -0.40 22.20
CA VAL A 256 -2.10 0.53 21.97
C VAL A 256 -1.60 1.63 21.05
N SER A 257 -2.32 1.88 19.97
CA SER A 257 -2.00 2.95 19.03
C SER A 257 -3.23 3.71 18.58
N GLY A 258 -3.01 4.95 18.15
CA GLY A 258 -4.05 5.81 17.59
C GLY A 258 -3.43 6.86 16.71
N GLY A 259 -4.19 7.36 15.74
CA GLY A 259 -3.69 8.38 14.84
C GLY A 259 -4.80 9.07 14.06
N LEU A 260 -4.43 10.20 13.48
CA LEU A 260 -5.30 11.04 12.67
C LEU A 260 -4.51 11.63 11.51
N VAL A 261 -5.11 11.63 10.32
CA VAL A 261 -4.72 12.49 9.21
C VAL A 261 -5.88 13.39 8.88
N ASP A 262 -5.59 14.69 8.76
CA ASP A 262 -6.54 15.71 8.36
C ASP A 262 -6.01 16.44 7.14
N SER A 263 -6.79 16.47 6.06
CA SER A 263 -6.45 17.16 4.83
C SER A 263 -7.31 18.41 4.67
N ASN A 264 -6.67 19.56 4.57
CA ASN A 264 -7.39 20.83 4.40
C ASN A 264 -7.66 21.20 2.94
N ALA A 265 -7.02 20.49 2.00
CA ALA A 265 -7.24 20.61 0.57
C ALA A 265 -6.85 19.31 -0.12
N TRP A 266 -7.77 18.77 -0.90
CA TRP A 266 -7.56 17.60 -1.76
C TRP A 266 -8.33 17.82 -3.05
N ASP A 267 -7.65 18.43 -4.03
CA ASP A 267 -8.25 18.92 -5.25
C ASP A 267 -7.68 18.17 -6.47
N GLY A 268 -8.53 17.84 -7.40
CA GLY A 268 -8.13 17.28 -8.69
C GLY A 268 -8.93 16.07 -9.15
N PRO A 269 -8.48 15.40 -10.22
CA PRO A 269 -9.09 14.15 -10.69
C PRO A 269 -9.03 13.08 -9.61
N LEU A 270 -10.15 12.44 -9.34
CA LEU A 270 -10.27 11.27 -8.46
C LEU A 270 -10.99 10.18 -9.23
N GLN A 271 -10.41 8.99 -9.25
CA GLN A 271 -10.96 7.86 -9.98
C GLN A 271 -11.10 8.17 -11.50
N GLN A 272 -11.99 7.48 -12.20
CA GLN A 272 -12.09 7.55 -13.65
C GLN A 272 -12.73 8.84 -14.16
N ASP A 273 -13.87 9.23 -13.59
CA ASP A 273 -14.78 10.18 -14.20
C ASP A 273 -15.04 11.44 -13.38
N THR A 274 -14.42 11.57 -12.21
CA THR A 274 -14.70 12.66 -11.28
C THR A 274 -13.52 13.58 -11.03
N VAL A 275 -13.82 14.83 -10.76
CA VAL A 275 -12.93 15.83 -10.18
C VAL A 275 -13.50 16.23 -8.83
N VAL A 276 -12.65 16.31 -7.84
CA VAL A 276 -13.06 16.57 -6.45
C VAL A 276 -12.40 17.81 -5.88
N ALA A 277 -13.09 18.42 -4.94
CA ALA A 277 -12.55 19.38 -3.98
C ALA A 277 -13.01 18.94 -2.59
N LEU A 278 -12.18 18.11 -1.92
CA LEU A 278 -12.51 17.47 -0.66
C LEU A 278 -11.63 17.99 0.49
N LYS A 279 -12.11 17.79 1.71
CA LYS A 279 -11.35 17.95 2.95
C LYS A 279 -11.43 16.64 3.74
N PRO A 280 -10.79 15.57 3.26
CA PRO A 280 -10.92 14.27 3.88
C PRO A 280 -10.09 14.18 5.16
N SER A 281 -10.60 13.44 6.13
CA SER A 281 -9.87 13.04 7.32
C SER A 281 -10.01 11.55 7.57
N GLN A 282 -9.00 10.96 8.19
CA GLN A 282 -9.00 9.55 8.60
C GLN A 282 -8.38 9.41 9.98
N GLY A 283 -9.13 8.83 10.91
CA GLY A 283 -8.68 8.57 12.28
C GLY A 283 -8.83 7.11 12.67
N TYR A 284 -8.05 6.65 13.66
CA TYR A 284 -8.16 5.30 14.19
C TYR A 284 -7.74 5.18 15.64
N ALA A 285 -8.24 4.13 16.29
CA ALA A 285 -7.73 3.59 17.54
C ALA A 285 -7.54 2.07 17.38
N HIS A 286 -6.43 1.52 17.86
CA HIS A 286 -6.06 0.12 17.67
C HIS A 286 -5.41 -0.44 18.92
N VAL A 287 -5.78 -1.65 19.30
CA VAL A 287 -5.25 -2.41 20.45
C VAL A 287 -4.85 -3.80 19.96
N THR A 288 -3.65 -4.22 20.30
CA THR A 288 -3.17 -5.59 20.09
C THR A 288 -2.66 -6.16 21.40
N TYR A 289 -3.22 -7.27 21.83
CA TYR A 289 -2.70 -8.08 22.92
C TYR A 289 -2.12 -9.37 22.38
N GLN A 290 -0.87 -9.64 22.72
CA GLN A 290 -0.17 -10.85 22.35
C GLN A 290 0.22 -11.63 23.60
N LEU A 291 -0.07 -12.93 23.61
CA LEU A 291 0.35 -13.89 24.63
C LEU A 291 0.85 -15.15 23.92
N SER A 292 2.16 -15.29 23.81
CA SER A 292 2.77 -16.35 22.98
C SER A 292 2.19 -16.36 21.57
N ASP A 293 1.56 -17.45 21.16
CA ASP A 293 0.91 -17.61 19.84
C ASP A 293 -0.54 -17.11 19.79
N LEU A 294 -1.11 -16.64 20.92
CA LEU A 294 -2.44 -16.00 20.95
C LEU A 294 -2.28 -14.51 20.64
N ILE A 295 -3.03 -14.02 19.66
CA ILE A 295 -3.09 -12.61 19.30
C ILE A 295 -4.55 -12.19 19.27
N ILE A 296 -4.86 -11.11 19.98
CA ILE A 296 -6.17 -10.47 19.97
C ILE A 296 -5.96 -9.03 19.48
N ARG A 297 -6.64 -8.64 18.41
CA ARG A 297 -6.63 -7.29 17.87
C ARG A 297 -8.02 -6.71 17.85
N GLY A 298 -8.12 -5.43 18.23
CA GLY A 298 -9.35 -4.67 18.09
C GLY A 298 -9.03 -3.29 17.53
N TYR A 299 -9.81 -2.81 16.56
CA TYR A 299 -9.67 -1.44 16.10
C TYR A 299 -10.99 -0.81 15.71
N TRP A 300 -11.00 0.51 15.79
CA TRP A 300 -11.95 1.41 15.18
C TRP A 300 -11.24 2.30 14.19
N GLN A 301 -11.87 2.56 13.06
CA GLN A 301 -11.38 3.49 12.03
C GLN A 301 -12.55 4.31 11.52
N ARG A 302 -12.32 5.62 11.36
CA ARG A 302 -13.27 6.56 10.76
C ARG A 302 -12.66 7.22 9.55
N PHE A 303 -13.43 7.34 8.50
CA PHE A 303 -13.17 8.14 7.32
C PHE A 303 -14.29 9.16 7.17
N ASP A 304 -13.94 10.43 6.99
CA ASP A 304 -14.87 11.54 6.76
C ASP A 304 -14.35 12.36 5.56
N ALA A 305 -15.21 12.59 4.56
CA ALA A 305 -14.84 13.29 3.33
C ALA A 305 -15.95 14.24 2.87
N PRO A 306 -16.09 15.40 3.52
CA PRO A 306 -16.96 16.47 3.03
C PRO A 306 -16.30 17.21 1.85
N GLY A 307 -17.11 17.66 0.90
CA GLY A 307 -16.61 18.49 -0.19
C GLY A 307 -17.52 18.52 -1.41
N VAL A 308 -16.94 18.65 -2.59
CA VAL A 308 -17.64 18.71 -3.86
C VAL A 308 -17.10 17.67 -4.80
N ASN A 309 -18.00 16.91 -5.42
CA ASN A 309 -17.69 16.01 -6.54
C ASN A 309 -18.32 16.57 -7.82
N GLN A 310 -17.61 16.50 -8.91
CA GLN A 310 -18.05 16.90 -10.24
C GLN A 310 -17.59 15.87 -11.26
N PHE A 311 -18.29 15.75 -12.39
CA PHE A 311 -17.71 15.05 -13.52
C PHE A 311 -16.48 15.78 -14.05
N ASN A 312 -15.51 14.99 -14.53
CA ASN A 312 -14.35 15.56 -15.17
C ASN A 312 -14.78 16.36 -16.41
N PRO A 313 -14.51 17.69 -16.46
CA PRO A 313 -14.95 18.54 -17.58
C PRO A 313 -14.35 18.11 -18.93
N LEU A 314 -13.27 17.34 -18.95
CA LEU A 314 -12.67 16.81 -20.18
C LEU A 314 -13.52 15.71 -20.80
N ILE A 315 -14.37 15.03 -20.01
CA ILE A 315 -15.21 13.91 -20.45
C ILE A 315 -16.65 14.37 -20.61
N ALA A 316 -17.14 15.15 -19.64
CA ALA A 316 -18.54 15.51 -19.53
C ALA A 316 -18.69 17.02 -19.21
N PRO A 317 -18.28 17.92 -20.14
CA PRO A 317 -18.25 19.35 -19.88
C PRO A 317 -19.62 19.97 -19.58
N PHE A 318 -20.70 19.26 -19.92
CA PHE A 318 -22.10 19.71 -19.75
C PHE A 318 -22.89 18.83 -18.80
N GLN A 319 -22.24 18.00 -18.00
CA GLN A 319 -22.89 17.14 -17.03
C GLN A 319 -22.53 17.53 -15.60
N ASN A 320 -23.50 17.42 -14.72
CA ASN A 320 -23.31 17.59 -13.28
C ASN A 320 -23.50 16.25 -12.58
N PHE A 321 -22.57 15.95 -11.68
CA PHE A 321 -22.71 14.91 -10.69
C PHE A 321 -23.36 15.55 -9.45
N THR A 322 -24.56 15.11 -9.10
CA THR A 322 -25.26 15.69 -7.94
C THR A 322 -25.88 14.59 -7.08
N THR A 323 -26.18 14.95 -5.85
CA THR A 323 -27.10 14.17 -5.02
C THR A 323 -28.48 14.18 -5.62
N VAL A 324 -29.37 13.31 -5.17
CA VAL A 324 -30.79 13.29 -5.60
C VAL A 324 -31.53 14.58 -5.29
N THR A 325 -31.00 15.43 -4.43
CA THR A 325 -31.55 16.77 -4.13
C THR A 325 -30.98 17.86 -5.02
N GLY A 326 -30.12 17.52 -5.99
CA GLY A 326 -29.51 18.45 -6.93
C GLY A 326 -28.28 19.19 -6.39
N SER A 327 -27.77 18.82 -5.22
CA SER A 327 -26.56 19.42 -4.63
C SER A 327 -25.28 18.77 -5.17
N SER A 328 -24.28 19.56 -5.54
CA SER A 328 -22.92 19.09 -5.84
C SER A 328 -22.08 18.88 -4.57
N ALA A 329 -22.50 19.43 -3.43
CA ALA A 329 -21.86 19.17 -2.15
C ALA A 329 -22.14 17.74 -1.71
N THR A 330 -21.07 16.99 -1.44
CA THR A 330 -21.12 15.60 -1.01
C THR A 330 -20.57 15.44 0.39
N THR A 331 -21.13 14.49 1.10
CA THR A 331 -20.64 14.06 2.42
C THR A 331 -20.52 12.55 2.42
N THR A 332 -19.46 12.06 3.01
CA THR A 332 -19.26 10.63 3.21
C THR A 332 -18.61 10.42 4.57
N LEU A 333 -19.31 9.70 5.43
CA LEU A 333 -18.80 9.27 6.73
C LEU A 333 -18.88 7.74 6.79
N ALA A 334 -17.76 7.11 7.04
CA ALA A 334 -17.67 5.66 7.18
C ALA A 334 -16.93 5.28 8.47
N ASP A 335 -17.51 4.38 9.25
CA ASP A 335 -16.86 3.79 10.41
C ASP A 335 -16.66 2.28 10.21
N THR A 336 -15.53 1.77 10.66
CA THR A 336 -15.23 0.34 10.74
C THR A 336 -14.83 -0.02 12.15
N TYR A 337 -15.50 -1.00 12.74
CA TYR A 337 -15.15 -1.64 14.00
C TYR A 337 -14.74 -3.07 13.73
N ASN A 338 -13.63 -3.53 14.27
CA ASN A 338 -13.11 -4.86 14.00
C ASN A 338 -12.53 -5.51 15.25
N ILE A 339 -12.79 -6.80 15.41
CA ILE A 339 -12.12 -7.68 16.36
C ILE A 339 -11.60 -8.90 15.61
N ASP A 340 -10.35 -9.24 15.85
CA ASP A 340 -9.67 -10.40 15.27
C ASP A 340 -8.98 -11.17 16.39
N ILE A 341 -9.27 -12.47 16.47
CA ILE A 341 -8.69 -13.39 17.46
C ILE A 341 -8.04 -14.52 16.70
N GLN A 342 -6.76 -14.75 16.96
CA GLN A 342 -6.01 -15.82 16.32
C GLN A 342 -5.19 -16.57 17.39
N HIS A 343 -5.11 -17.87 17.23
CA HIS A 343 -4.22 -18.70 18.03
C HIS A 343 -3.53 -19.74 17.15
N GLY A 344 -2.26 -20.01 17.44
CA GLY A 344 -1.47 -21.05 16.79
C GLY A 344 -0.92 -22.02 17.83
N PHE A 345 -0.81 -23.28 17.49
CA PHE A 345 -0.06 -24.21 18.29
C PHE A 345 0.61 -25.29 17.42
N ARG A 346 1.69 -25.85 17.93
CA ARG A 346 2.43 -26.93 17.28
C ARG A 346 2.11 -28.25 17.97
N PHE A 347 1.87 -29.28 17.18
CA PHE A 347 1.68 -30.62 17.68
C PHE A 347 2.45 -31.65 16.82
N TRP A 348 2.89 -32.72 17.45
CA TRP A 348 3.72 -33.78 16.86
C TRP A 348 4.99 -33.27 16.15
N SER A 349 5.52 -32.12 16.48
CA SER A 349 6.69 -31.48 15.87
C SER A 349 6.65 -31.24 14.35
N ILE A 350 5.65 -31.78 13.67
CA ILE A 350 5.50 -31.71 12.19
C ILE A 350 4.37 -30.78 11.75
N ASN A 351 3.42 -30.45 12.64
CA ASN A 351 2.25 -29.62 12.33
C ASN A 351 2.28 -28.32 13.11
N ARG A 352 1.91 -27.23 12.44
CA ARG A 352 1.51 -25.96 13.06
C ARG A 352 0.11 -25.61 12.60
N LEU A 353 -0.85 -25.73 13.52
CA LEU A 353 -2.23 -25.31 13.29
C LEU A 353 -2.39 -23.85 13.69
N THR A 354 -2.92 -23.03 12.79
CA THR A 354 -3.31 -21.64 13.05
C THR A 354 -4.79 -21.49 12.76
N TYR A 355 -5.54 -20.97 13.71
CA TYR A 355 -6.98 -20.75 13.56
C TYR A 355 -7.42 -19.46 14.21
N GLY A 356 -8.57 -18.98 13.81
CA GLY A 356 -9.07 -17.74 14.38
C GLY A 356 -10.44 -17.35 13.86
N MET A 357 -10.90 -16.22 14.40
CA MET A 357 -12.15 -15.60 14.00
C MET A 357 -11.97 -14.09 13.85
N ASN A 358 -12.77 -13.51 12.99
CA ASN A 358 -12.82 -12.08 12.77
C ASN A 358 -14.27 -11.61 12.73
N TYR A 359 -14.59 -10.56 13.49
CA TYR A 359 -15.87 -9.86 13.38
C TYR A 359 -15.61 -8.41 12.96
N ARG A 360 -16.37 -7.93 11.99
CA ARG A 360 -16.29 -6.57 11.47
C ARG A 360 -17.69 -5.98 11.33
N HIS A 361 -17.83 -4.74 11.79
CA HIS A 361 -19.02 -3.92 11.61
C HIS A 361 -18.64 -2.64 10.86
N ASN A 362 -19.23 -2.45 9.69
CA ASN A 362 -19.04 -1.27 8.85
C ASN A 362 -20.31 -0.45 8.80
N THR A 363 -20.17 0.88 8.78
CA THR A 363 -21.27 1.83 8.59
C THR A 363 -20.94 2.79 7.45
N LEU A 364 -21.96 3.29 6.77
CA LEU A 364 -21.87 4.35 5.76
C LEU A 364 -23.03 5.31 5.92
N SER A 365 -22.70 6.59 6.09
CA SER A 365 -23.65 7.73 5.98
C SER A 365 -23.15 8.63 4.87
N SER A 366 -23.96 8.82 3.84
CA SER A 366 -23.61 9.65 2.68
C SER A 366 -24.87 10.16 1.98
N ASN A 367 -24.81 11.38 1.48
CA ASN A 367 -25.87 11.93 0.64
C ASN A 367 -25.85 11.42 -0.82
N LEU A 368 -24.91 10.51 -1.15
CA LEU A 368 -24.81 9.79 -2.41
C LEU A 368 -25.42 8.38 -2.36
N VAL A 369 -26.00 7.98 -1.21
CA VAL A 369 -26.68 6.70 -1.06
C VAL A 369 -28.16 6.90 -0.74
N THR A 370 -28.96 5.85 -0.93
CA THR A 370 -30.40 5.90 -0.68
C THR A 370 -30.74 6.15 0.79
N GLN A 371 -29.95 5.57 1.67
CA GLN A 371 -30.08 5.67 3.13
C GLN A 371 -28.77 5.29 3.82
N ASP A 372 -28.59 5.75 5.03
CA ASP A 372 -27.49 5.27 5.91
C ASP A 372 -27.59 3.76 6.07
N SER A 373 -26.46 3.10 5.99
CA SER A 373 -26.42 1.64 5.93
C SER A 373 -25.27 1.07 6.77
N HIS A 374 -25.45 -0.18 7.16
CA HIS A 374 -24.44 -0.92 7.92
C HIS A 374 -24.41 -2.38 7.50
N GLU A 375 -23.29 -3.02 7.75
CA GLU A 375 -23.11 -4.46 7.51
C GLU A 375 -22.30 -5.10 8.65
N ASN A 376 -22.53 -6.38 8.85
CA ASN A 376 -21.79 -7.23 9.76
C ASN A 376 -21.14 -8.37 8.98
N ARG A 377 -19.86 -8.59 9.23
CA ARG A 377 -19.09 -9.70 8.67
C ARG A 377 -18.51 -10.53 9.79
N LEU A 378 -18.67 -11.85 9.72
CA LEU A 378 -18.10 -12.81 10.66
C LEU A 378 -17.38 -13.89 9.86
N GLY A 379 -16.09 -14.08 10.13
CA GLY A 379 -15.26 -15.06 9.46
C GLY A 379 -14.56 -15.99 10.43
N PHE A 380 -14.42 -17.26 10.05
CA PHE A 380 -13.64 -18.28 10.77
C PHE A 380 -12.61 -18.85 9.81
N PHE A 381 -11.38 -19.00 10.23
CA PHE A 381 -10.33 -19.61 9.43
C PHE A 381 -9.56 -20.67 10.18
N LEU A 382 -9.05 -21.62 9.41
CA LEU A 382 -8.19 -22.70 9.86
C LEU A 382 -7.11 -22.92 8.81
N GLN A 383 -5.84 -22.97 9.22
CA GLN A 383 -4.71 -23.32 8.38
C GLN A 383 -3.82 -24.33 9.12
N ASP A 384 -3.38 -25.35 8.43
CA ASP A 384 -2.40 -26.33 8.93
C ASP A 384 -1.16 -26.32 8.04
N ASP A 385 -0.01 -26.11 8.65
CA ASP A 385 1.31 -26.15 8.02
C ASP A 385 1.97 -27.47 8.43
N VAL A 386 1.97 -28.44 7.49
CA VAL A 386 2.39 -29.81 7.73
C VAL A 386 3.74 -30.08 7.08
N LYS A 387 4.73 -30.51 7.85
CA LYS A 387 6.00 -31.01 7.33
C LYS A 387 5.86 -32.47 6.96
N LEU A 388 5.67 -32.76 5.66
CA LEU A 388 5.50 -34.13 5.14
C LEU A 388 6.83 -34.91 5.09
N ALA A 389 7.93 -34.21 4.82
CA ALA A 389 9.30 -34.70 4.83
C ALA A 389 10.27 -33.56 5.16
N GLU A 390 11.54 -33.82 5.34
CA GLU A 390 12.53 -32.77 5.63
C GLU A 390 12.58 -31.68 4.54
N SER A 391 12.38 -32.09 3.28
CA SER A 391 12.37 -31.18 2.13
C SER A 391 10.98 -30.84 1.61
N LEU A 392 9.89 -31.33 2.21
CA LEU A 392 8.55 -31.18 1.66
C LEU A 392 7.54 -30.77 2.73
N SER A 393 6.89 -29.63 2.52
CA SER A 393 5.82 -29.13 3.38
C SER A 393 4.54 -28.88 2.58
N LEU A 394 3.40 -29.09 3.22
CA LEU A 394 2.08 -28.77 2.71
C LEU A 394 1.44 -27.71 3.63
N VAL A 395 0.99 -26.63 3.07
CA VAL A 395 0.14 -25.64 3.75
C VAL A 395 -1.26 -25.76 3.18
N ALA A 396 -2.24 -26.04 4.02
CA ALA A 396 -3.65 -26.12 3.62
C ALA A 396 -4.49 -25.25 4.55
N GLY A 397 -5.37 -24.46 4.00
CA GLY A 397 -6.23 -23.56 4.76
C GLY A 397 -7.60 -23.41 4.12
N ILE A 398 -8.57 -23.09 4.97
CA ILE A 398 -9.93 -22.76 4.55
C ILE A 398 -10.47 -21.65 5.45
N ARG A 399 -11.27 -20.79 4.86
CA ARG A 399 -12.03 -19.78 5.59
C ARG A 399 -13.49 -19.83 5.18
N TYR A 400 -14.35 -19.61 6.16
CA TYR A 400 -15.78 -19.46 6.03
C TYR A 400 -16.16 -18.05 6.46
N ASP A 401 -16.73 -17.26 5.55
CA ASP A 401 -17.17 -15.90 5.82
C ASP A 401 -18.69 -15.78 5.65
N MET A 402 -19.32 -15.14 6.62
CA MET A 402 -20.71 -14.70 6.62
C MET A 402 -20.76 -13.18 6.54
N ASP A 403 -21.62 -12.67 5.70
CA ASP A 403 -21.87 -11.24 5.53
C ASP A 403 -23.38 -10.98 5.58
N THR A 404 -23.78 -9.78 5.98
CA THR A 404 -25.21 -9.40 6.10
C THR A 404 -25.98 -9.54 4.78
N PHE A 405 -25.29 -9.38 3.64
CA PHE A 405 -25.95 -9.13 2.35
C PHE A 405 -25.72 -10.20 1.29
N ILE A 406 -24.71 -11.05 1.47
CA ILE A 406 -24.37 -12.10 0.52
C ILE A 406 -24.47 -13.48 1.17
N ASN A 407 -24.61 -14.51 0.35
CA ASN A 407 -24.52 -15.88 0.82
C ASN A 407 -23.13 -16.14 1.40
N PRO A 408 -23.02 -17.03 2.38
CA PRO A 408 -21.74 -17.43 2.94
C PRO A 408 -20.75 -17.90 1.86
N THR A 409 -19.48 -17.52 1.99
CA THR A 409 -18.42 -17.88 1.06
C THR A 409 -17.39 -18.80 1.71
N TYR A 410 -16.73 -19.61 0.88
CA TYR A 410 -15.64 -20.50 1.29
C TYR A 410 -14.39 -20.15 0.48
N SER A 411 -13.31 -19.76 1.17
CA SER A 411 -12.03 -19.43 0.55
C SER A 411 -11.00 -20.52 0.89
N PRO A 412 -10.87 -21.58 0.09
CA PRO A 412 -9.82 -22.57 0.26
C PRO A 412 -8.47 -22.08 -0.27
N ARG A 413 -7.40 -22.63 0.29
CA ARG A 413 -6.02 -22.45 -0.16
C ARG A 413 -5.21 -23.70 0.08
N ALA A 414 -4.33 -24.06 -0.86
CA ALA A 414 -3.31 -25.08 -0.67
C ALA A 414 -1.99 -24.63 -1.28
N ALA A 415 -0.87 -24.97 -0.64
CA ALA A 415 0.46 -24.75 -1.19
C ALA A 415 1.38 -25.92 -0.83
N LEU A 416 2.07 -26.46 -1.85
CA LEU A 416 3.11 -27.48 -1.69
C LEU A 416 4.47 -26.77 -1.82
N ILE A 417 5.33 -26.90 -0.81
CA ILE A 417 6.63 -26.26 -0.72
C ILE A 417 7.68 -27.37 -0.72
N TYR A 418 8.53 -27.39 -1.75
CA TYR A 418 9.62 -28.33 -1.88
C TYR A 418 10.97 -27.61 -1.80
N SER A 419 11.75 -27.89 -0.75
CA SER A 419 13.05 -27.29 -0.47
C SER A 419 14.11 -28.41 -0.46
N PRO A 420 14.69 -28.78 -1.64
CA PRO A 420 15.68 -29.84 -1.73
C PRO A 420 16.98 -29.49 -1.01
N SER A 421 17.24 -28.22 -0.77
CA SER A 421 18.33 -27.68 0.05
C SER A 421 17.88 -26.39 0.73
N GLN A 422 18.71 -25.81 1.60
CA GLN A 422 18.43 -24.53 2.25
C GLN A 422 18.44 -23.35 1.26
N GLU A 423 19.11 -23.53 0.11
CA GLU A 423 19.26 -22.49 -0.89
C GLU A 423 18.15 -22.49 -1.94
N HIS A 424 17.41 -23.59 -2.11
CA HIS A 424 16.45 -23.75 -3.21
C HIS A 424 15.08 -24.12 -2.73
N THR A 425 14.09 -23.34 -3.13
CA THR A 425 12.68 -23.58 -2.80
C THR A 425 11.82 -23.48 -4.05
N PHE A 426 10.98 -24.49 -4.25
CA PHE A 426 9.92 -24.55 -5.26
C PHE A 426 8.57 -24.54 -4.56
N ARG A 427 7.60 -23.85 -5.13
CA ARG A 427 6.26 -23.76 -4.57
C ARG A 427 5.21 -23.91 -5.66
N LEU A 428 4.17 -24.70 -5.37
CA LEU A 428 2.94 -24.78 -6.14
C LEU A 428 1.78 -24.38 -5.24
N SER A 429 0.92 -23.48 -5.69
CA SER A 429 -0.22 -23.06 -4.90
C SER A 429 -1.50 -22.91 -5.72
N ALA A 430 -2.64 -23.09 -5.03
CA ALA A 430 -3.96 -22.80 -5.54
C ALA A 430 -4.78 -22.10 -4.45
N SER A 431 -5.57 -21.09 -4.82
CA SER A 431 -6.36 -20.30 -3.86
C SER A 431 -7.59 -19.68 -4.51
N VAL A 432 -8.61 -19.44 -3.68
CA VAL A 432 -9.85 -18.75 -4.04
C VAL A 432 -10.04 -17.56 -3.13
N ALA A 433 -10.47 -16.44 -3.67
CA ALA A 433 -10.81 -15.26 -2.89
C ALA A 433 -12.07 -14.55 -3.41
N TYR A 434 -12.70 -13.80 -2.52
CA TYR A 434 -13.92 -13.07 -2.79
C TYR A 434 -13.80 -11.59 -2.39
N ARG A 435 -14.45 -10.72 -3.19
CA ARG A 435 -14.71 -9.33 -2.82
C ARG A 435 -16.22 -9.09 -2.75
N PRO A 436 -16.79 -8.87 -1.56
CA PRO A 436 -18.20 -8.55 -1.44
C PRO A 436 -18.49 -7.16 -1.99
N PRO A 437 -19.76 -6.87 -2.37
CA PRO A 437 -20.16 -5.51 -2.70
C PRO A 437 -19.99 -4.60 -1.48
N THR A 438 -19.56 -3.39 -1.74
CA THR A 438 -19.47 -2.36 -0.70
C THR A 438 -20.84 -1.80 -0.34
N LEU A 439 -20.94 -1.15 0.82
CA LEU A 439 -22.18 -0.43 1.19
C LEU A 439 -22.54 0.63 0.16
N PHE A 440 -21.54 1.28 -0.47
CA PHE A 440 -21.75 2.25 -1.52
C PHE A 440 -22.29 1.59 -2.80
N GLU A 441 -21.69 0.53 -3.31
CA GLU A 441 -22.13 -0.19 -4.51
C GLU A 441 -23.57 -0.72 -4.38
N ARG A 442 -23.98 -1.12 -3.18
CA ARG A 442 -25.34 -1.60 -2.90
C ARG A 442 -26.39 -0.49 -2.80
N ASN A 443 -26.02 0.66 -2.25
CA ASN A 443 -26.95 1.71 -1.86
C ASN A 443 -26.78 3.00 -2.68
N ALA A 444 -25.90 3.01 -3.69
CA ALA A 444 -25.65 4.17 -4.53
C ALA A 444 -26.96 4.80 -5.04
N ASN A 445 -27.01 6.13 -5.00
CA ASN A 445 -28.16 6.90 -5.45
C ASN A 445 -27.69 8.28 -5.92
N ILE A 446 -27.22 8.31 -7.16
CA ILE A 446 -26.56 9.47 -7.75
C ILE A 446 -27.40 9.97 -8.91
N LEU A 447 -27.55 11.28 -9.03
CA LEU A 447 -28.21 11.92 -10.13
C LEU A 447 -27.20 12.57 -11.07
N VAL A 448 -27.26 12.18 -12.32
CA VAL A 448 -26.50 12.79 -13.41
C VAL A 448 -27.45 13.71 -14.19
N THR A 449 -27.13 15.00 -14.25
CA THR A 449 -27.93 15.99 -14.96
C THR A 449 -27.13 16.66 -16.06
N THR A 450 -27.78 17.02 -17.17
CA THR A 450 -27.15 17.79 -18.25
C THR A 450 -27.46 19.27 -18.14
N ASN A 451 -26.47 20.10 -18.54
CA ASN A 451 -26.58 21.54 -18.63
C ASN A 451 -26.64 22.03 -20.09
N PRO A 452 -27.14 23.22 -20.37
CA PRO A 452 -27.03 23.84 -21.70
C PRO A 452 -25.55 23.84 -22.19
N PRO A 453 -25.29 23.62 -23.50
CA PRO A 453 -26.29 23.59 -24.61
C PRO A 453 -27.01 22.26 -24.81
N LEU A 454 -26.80 21.25 -23.96
CA LEU A 454 -27.47 19.97 -24.05
C LEU A 454 -28.97 20.11 -23.61
N PRO A 455 -29.88 19.34 -24.19
CA PRO A 455 -31.25 19.27 -23.68
C PRO A 455 -31.22 18.84 -22.20
N PRO A 456 -32.19 19.33 -21.40
CA PRO A 456 -32.31 18.84 -20.01
C PRO A 456 -32.54 17.33 -20.00
N PHE A 457 -31.62 16.61 -19.38
CA PHE A 457 -31.67 15.17 -19.26
C PHE A 457 -31.22 14.78 -17.85
N GLN A 458 -31.82 13.75 -17.31
CA GLN A 458 -31.45 13.20 -16.01
C GLN A 458 -31.34 11.69 -16.12
N SER A 459 -30.21 11.18 -15.65
CA SER A 459 -29.96 9.74 -15.45
C SER A 459 -29.67 9.47 -13.99
N ARG A 460 -30.16 8.35 -13.49
CA ARG A 460 -29.95 7.93 -12.11
C ARG A 460 -29.09 6.70 -12.06
N ILE A 461 -28.02 6.74 -11.26
CA ILE A 461 -27.19 5.58 -10.96
C ILE A 461 -27.64 5.04 -9.60
N THR A 462 -28.08 3.79 -9.58
CA THR A 462 -28.54 3.13 -8.35
C THR A 462 -27.78 1.87 -8.08
N GLY A 463 -27.59 1.56 -6.79
CA GLY A 463 -27.09 0.28 -6.34
C GLY A 463 -28.13 -0.83 -6.49
N ALA A 464 -27.67 -2.08 -6.49
CA ALA A 464 -28.54 -3.26 -6.48
C ALA A 464 -28.43 -4.02 -5.16
N GLN A 465 -29.57 -4.54 -4.69
CA GLN A 465 -29.68 -5.25 -3.41
C GLN A 465 -29.21 -6.71 -3.50
N SER A 466 -29.25 -7.32 -4.69
CA SER A 466 -28.93 -8.74 -4.94
C SER A 466 -27.80 -8.86 -5.94
N ILE A 467 -26.57 -8.53 -5.50
CA ILE A 467 -25.34 -8.75 -6.28
C ILE A 467 -24.48 -9.78 -5.56
N SER A 468 -23.89 -10.70 -6.34
CA SER A 468 -22.96 -11.73 -5.85
C SER A 468 -21.59 -11.14 -5.59
N PRO A 469 -20.77 -11.70 -4.70
CA PRO A 469 -19.40 -11.26 -4.55
C PRO A 469 -18.60 -11.54 -5.84
N GLU A 470 -17.61 -10.70 -6.15
CA GLU A 470 -16.62 -11.00 -7.18
C GLU A 470 -15.74 -12.16 -6.73
N GLU A 471 -15.32 -13.00 -7.68
CA GLU A 471 -14.51 -14.19 -7.41
C GLU A 471 -13.20 -14.17 -8.20
N ILE A 472 -12.12 -14.65 -7.58
CA ILE A 472 -10.86 -14.98 -8.23
C ILE A 472 -10.40 -16.37 -7.83
N ILE A 473 -10.00 -17.18 -8.81
CA ILE A 473 -9.32 -18.47 -8.64
C ILE A 473 -7.91 -18.33 -9.21
N SER A 474 -6.89 -18.65 -8.41
CA SER A 474 -5.48 -18.50 -8.80
C SER A 474 -4.72 -19.79 -8.65
N TYR A 475 -3.84 -20.05 -9.62
CA TYR A 475 -2.83 -21.11 -9.62
C TYR A 475 -1.46 -20.51 -9.87
N GLU A 476 -0.47 -20.89 -9.05
CA GLU A 476 0.87 -20.34 -9.14
C GLU A 476 1.92 -21.45 -9.01
N ALA A 477 3.02 -21.30 -9.79
CA ALA A 477 4.23 -22.08 -9.59
C ALA A 477 5.42 -21.12 -9.46
N GLU A 478 6.23 -21.31 -8.43
CA GLU A 478 7.26 -20.36 -8.05
C GLU A 478 8.58 -21.08 -7.75
N TYR A 479 9.66 -20.36 -7.96
CA TYR A 479 11.01 -20.75 -7.59
C TYR A 479 11.72 -19.58 -6.90
N GLN A 480 12.46 -19.90 -5.83
CA GLN A 480 13.45 -19.01 -5.22
C GLN A 480 14.75 -19.76 -5.01
N GLY A 481 15.87 -19.13 -5.35
CA GLY A 481 17.18 -19.74 -5.15
C GLY A 481 18.23 -18.73 -4.71
N TRP A 482 19.14 -19.19 -3.83
CA TRP A 482 20.34 -18.49 -3.40
C TRP A 482 21.57 -19.08 -4.06
N TYR A 483 22.44 -18.22 -4.53
CA TYR A 483 23.67 -18.57 -5.24
C TYR A 483 24.84 -17.76 -4.74
N LEU A 484 26.06 -18.16 -5.11
CA LEU A 484 27.29 -17.43 -4.81
C LEU A 484 27.45 -17.14 -3.31
N LYS A 485 27.25 -18.15 -2.45
CA LYS A 485 27.28 -18.02 -0.98
C LYS A 485 26.30 -16.93 -0.48
N HIS A 486 25.04 -17.00 -0.88
CA HIS A 486 23.97 -16.06 -0.52
C HIS A 486 24.14 -14.62 -1.01
N ARG A 487 25.05 -14.37 -1.96
CA ARG A 487 25.21 -13.04 -2.56
C ARG A 487 24.22 -12.75 -3.70
N LEU A 488 23.73 -13.78 -4.38
CA LEU A 488 22.77 -13.67 -5.46
C LEU A 488 21.50 -14.42 -5.08
N ARG A 489 20.37 -13.69 -5.05
CA ARG A 489 19.04 -14.25 -4.93
C ARG A 489 18.34 -14.17 -6.29
N ALA A 490 17.86 -15.31 -6.80
CA ALA A 490 17.04 -15.37 -7.98
C ALA A 490 15.62 -15.85 -7.65
N ARG A 491 14.62 -15.30 -8.32
CA ARG A 491 13.20 -15.63 -8.16
C ARG A 491 12.54 -15.76 -9.52
N GLY A 492 11.57 -16.67 -9.61
CA GLY A 492 10.71 -16.81 -10.78
C GLY A 492 9.32 -17.27 -10.36
N ALA A 493 8.30 -16.80 -11.06
CA ALA A 493 6.92 -17.20 -10.84
C ALA A 493 6.19 -17.27 -12.18
N VAL A 494 5.29 -18.23 -12.32
CA VAL A 494 4.26 -18.27 -13.35
C VAL A 494 2.91 -18.35 -12.66
N PHE A 495 1.92 -17.66 -13.19
CA PHE A 495 0.60 -17.57 -12.58
C PHE A 495 -0.52 -17.61 -13.62
N PHE A 496 -1.68 -18.09 -13.15
CA PHE A 496 -2.94 -18.05 -13.87
C PHE A 496 -4.04 -17.62 -12.90
N ASN A 497 -4.78 -16.58 -13.25
CA ASN A 497 -5.91 -16.05 -12.49
C ASN A 497 -7.17 -16.08 -13.35
N HIS A 498 -8.24 -16.69 -12.85
CA HIS A 498 -9.58 -16.60 -13.42
C HIS A 498 -10.44 -15.68 -12.56
N ILE A 499 -11.03 -14.63 -13.15
CA ILE A 499 -11.82 -13.61 -12.47
C ILE A 499 -13.23 -13.60 -13.07
N SER A 500 -14.25 -13.61 -12.22
CA SER A 500 -15.65 -13.56 -12.60
C SER A 500 -16.49 -12.64 -11.71
N ASP A 501 -17.72 -12.40 -12.10
CA ASP A 501 -18.73 -11.67 -11.33
C ASP A 501 -18.39 -10.22 -10.98
N LEU A 502 -17.52 -9.56 -11.76
CA LEU A 502 -17.12 -8.17 -11.51
C LEU A 502 -18.30 -7.22 -11.53
N PHE A 503 -18.29 -6.20 -10.67
CA PHE A 503 -19.34 -5.19 -10.62
C PHE A 503 -19.25 -4.20 -11.76
N THR A 504 -20.36 -3.95 -12.42
CA THR A 504 -20.52 -3.02 -13.55
C THR A 504 -21.74 -2.15 -13.38
N GLY A 505 -21.77 -1.02 -14.09
CA GLY A 505 -22.97 -0.21 -14.25
C GLY A 505 -23.71 -0.64 -15.52
N GLU A 506 -24.81 -1.35 -15.39
CA GLU A 506 -25.69 -1.75 -16.49
C GLU A 506 -26.65 -0.63 -16.84
N VAL A 507 -26.69 -0.22 -18.11
CA VAL A 507 -27.65 0.77 -18.62
C VAL A 507 -28.97 0.09 -18.89
N ILE A 508 -29.91 0.22 -17.97
CA ILE A 508 -31.29 -0.32 -18.11
C ILE A 508 -32.13 0.52 -19.05
N SER A 509 -31.92 1.83 -19.00
CA SER A 509 -32.58 2.80 -19.92
C SER A 509 -31.71 4.07 -19.98
N PRO A 510 -31.99 4.99 -20.93
CA PRO A 510 -31.25 6.25 -20.97
C PRO A 510 -31.27 7.04 -19.66
N THR A 511 -32.29 6.84 -18.82
CA THR A 511 -32.43 7.54 -17.52
C THR A 511 -32.08 6.69 -16.30
N SER A 512 -31.59 5.46 -16.49
CA SER A 512 -31.33 4.52 -15.37
C SER A 512 -30.15 3.63 -15.65
N VAL A 513 -29.18 3.70 -14.73
CA VAL A 513 -28.03 2.79 -14.65
C VAL A 513 -28.10 2.06 -13.31
N VAL A 514 -27.92 0.74 -13.31
CA VAL A 514 -27.94 -0.08 -12.10
C VAL A 514 -26.61 -0.78 -11.93
N ILE A 515 -26.05 -0.78 -10.72
CA ILE A 515 -24.83 -1.54 -10.41
C ILE A 515 -25.22 -3.01 -10.29
N THR A 516 -24.59 -3.88 -11.09
CA THR A 516 -24.87 -5.33 -11.14
C THR A 516 -23.58 -6.11 -11.37
N ASN A 517 -23.64 -7.45 -11.38
CA ASN A 517 -22.52 -8.27 -11.83
C ASN A 517 -22.47 -8.33 -13.36
N ASP A 518 -21.26 -8.20 -13.93
CA ASP A 518 -21.02 -8.52 -15.34
C ASP A 518 -21.01 -10.03 -15.53
N THR A 519 -21.56 -10.54 -16.60
CA THR A 519 -21.65 -11.97 -16.94
C THR A 519 -20.38 -12.51 -17.61
N GLY A 520 -19.41 -11.63 -17.88
CA GLY A 520 -18.11 -11.99 -18.47
C GLY A 520 -17.15 -12.59 -17.44
N SER A 521 -15.96 -12.90 -17.96
CA SER A 521 -14.82 -13.34 -17.16
C SER A 521 -13.51 -12.84 -17.74
N ALA A 522 -12.44 -12.90 -16.97
CA ALA A 522 -11.08 -12.68 -17.44
C ALA A 522 -10.14 -13.78 -16.97
N ASP A 523 -9.31 -14.26 -17.88
CA ASP A 523 -8.16 -15.13 -17.64
C ASP A 523 -6.90 -14.30 -17.77
N ILE A 524 -6.16 -14.14 -16.68
CA ILE A 524 -4.91 -13.40 -16.63
C ILE A 524 -3.77 -14.39 -16.35
N TYR A 525 -2.82 -14.50 -17.24
CA TYR A 525 -1.67 -15.35 -17.05
C TYR A 525 -0.37 -14.61 -17.35
N GLY A 526 0.70 -15.03 -16.69
CA GLY A 526 1.96 -14.37 -16.88
C GLY A 526 3.12 -15.01 -16.15
N THR A 527 4.24 -14.31 -16.24
CA THR A 527 5.50 -14.71 -15.60
C THR A 527 6.18 -13.52 -14.98
N GLU A 528 6.86 -13.76 -13.88
CA GLU A 528 7.67 -12.79 -13.16
C GLU A 528 9.03 -13.40 -12.89
N ILE A 529 10.09 -12.67 -13.18
CA ILE A 529 11.46 -13.06 -12.84
C ILE A 529 12.15 -11.89 -12.14
N GLY A 530 13.06 -12.19 -11.23
CA GLY A 530 13.82 -11.18 -10.52
C GLY A 530 15.13 -11.72 -9.97
N ALA A 531 16.11 -10.85 -9.89
CA ALA A 531 17.39 -11.14 -9.27
C ALA A 531 17.85 -9.96 -8.43
N GLU A 532 18.54 -10.26 -7.35
CA GLU A 532 19.21 -9.29 -6.48
C GLU A 532 20.60 -9.80 -6.17
N PHE A 533 21.60 -8.97 -6.41
CA PHE A 533 23.02 -9.34 -6.32
C PHE A 533 23.82 -8.34 -5.50
N LEU A 534 24.39 -8.80 -4.39
CA LEU A 534 25.38 -8.08 -3.64
C LEU A 534 26.76 -8.25 -4.34
N ALA A 535 27.03 -7.35 -5.29
CA ALA A 535 28.20 -7.42 -6.13
C ALA A 535 29.49 -7.18 -5.34
N THR A 536 29.46 -6.21 -4.43
CA THR A 536 30.51 -5.91 -3.46
C THR A 536 29.84 -5.51 -2.14
N LYS A 537 30.63 -5.29 -1.06
CA LYS A 537 30.11 -4.77 0.22
C LYS A 537 29.34 -3.46 0.09
N TRP A 538 29.71 -2.65 -0.89
CA TRP A 538 29.14 -1.31 -1.13
C TRP A 538 28.20 -1.25 -2.32
N LEU A 539 28.03 -2.31 -3.13
CA LEU A 539 27.21 -2.28 -4.35
C LEU A 539 26.21 -3.44 -4.38
N THR A 540 24.94 -3.09 -4.31
CA THR A 540 23.82 -3.98 -4.57
C THR A 540 23.19 -3.66 -5.93
N MET A 541 22.96 -4.68 -6.73
CA MET A 541 22.26 -4.61 -8.02
C MET A 541 20.98 -5.41 -7.94
N PHE A 542 19.89 -4.91 -8.51
CA PHE A 542 18.67 -5.69 -8.63
C PHE A 542 18.00 -5.43 -9.97
N GLY A 543 17.27 -6.43 -10.44
CA GLY A 543 16.46 -6.30 -11.63
C GLY A 543 15.32 -7.29 -11.60
N ASN A 544 14.20 -6.90 -12.22
CA ASN A 544 13.06 -7.78 -12.39
C ASN A 544 12.29 -7.44 -13.66
N TYR A 545 11.59 -8.44 -14.15
CA TYR A 545 10.74 -8.36 -15.33
C TYR A 545 9.43 -9.07 -15.02
N SER A 546 8.33 -8.52 -15.51
CA SER A 546 7.02 -9.15 -15.50
C SER A 546 6.38 -9.07 -16.88
N TYR A 547 5.80 -10.19 -17.28
CA TYR A 547 4.96 -10.34 -18.45
C TYR A 547 3.57 -10.81 -18.03
N GLN A 548 2.54 -10.23 -18.64
CA GLN A 548 1.15 -10.68 -18.45
C GLN A 548 0.34 -10.53 -19.73
N ASP A 549 -0.64 -11.40 -19.90
CA ASP A 549 -1.62 -11.35 -20.97
C ASP A 549 -3.02 -11.56 -20.36
N ILE A 550 -4.00 -10.85 -20.92
CA ILE A 550 -5.39 -10.82 -20.42
C ILE A 550 -6.31 -11.25 -21.54
N ARG A 551 -7.00 -12.39 -21.34
CA ARG A 551 -8.09 -12.85 -22.21
C ARG A 551 -9.40 -12.65 -21.46
N GLN A 552 -10.32 -11.90 -22.02
CA GLN A 552 -11.53 -11.54 -21.31
C GLN A 552 -12.75 -11.40 -22.22
N SER A 553 -13.89 -11.75 -21.67
CA SER A 553 -15.21 -11.50 -22.23
C SER A 553 -15.92 -10.30 -21.59
N PHE A 554 -15.35 -9.70 -20.54
CA PHE A 554 -15.87 -8.47 -19.94
C PHE A 554 -16.02 -7.35 -20.97
N THR A 555 -17.02 -6.50 -20.78
CA THR A 555 -17.34 -5.37 -21.67
C THR A 555 -17.26 -4.05 -20.93
N GLY A 556 -17.19 -2.94 -21.68
CA GLY A 556 -17.22 -1.59 -21.10
C GLY A 556 -16.11 -1.31 -20.07
N GLY A 557 -16.42 -0.59 -19.03
CA GLY A 557 -15.51 -0.08 -18.01
C GLY A 557 -14.93 -1.13 -17.06
N VAL A 558 -15.49 -2.34 -17.02
CA VAL A 558 -15.00 -3.44 -16.16
C VAL A 558 -13.88 -4.25 -16.79
N LYS A 559 -13.55 -4.02 -18.07
CA LYS A 559 -12.41 -4.67 -18.70
C LYS A 559 -11.16 -4.47 -17.88
N ARG A 560 -10.38 -5.55 -17.73
CA ARG A 560 -9.06 -5.50 -17.09
C ARG A 560 -8.04 -4.95 -18.08
N ALA A 561 -7.07 -4.17 -17.59
CA ALA A 561 -6.01 -3.60 -18.40
C ALA A 561 -4.72 -3.49 -17.59
N GLY A 562 -3.61 -3.82 -18.23
CA GLY A 562 -2.27 -3.68 -17.66
C GLY A 562 -1.21 -3.80 -18.75
N PRO A 563 0.02 -3.31 -18.52
CA PRO A 563 1.10 -3.43 -19.48
C PRO A 563 1.49 -4.89 -19.66
N HIS A 564 1.60 -5.38 -20.91
CA HIS A 564 2.11 -6.73 -21.16
C HIS A 564 3.53 -6.90 -20.64
N ASN A 565 4.36 -5.88 -20.73
CA ASN A 565 5.76 -5.92 -20.34
C ASN A 565 6.08 -4.78 -19.37
N LYS A 566 6.71 -5.14 -18.27
CA LYS A 566 7.24 -4.21 -17.29
C LYS A 566 8.59 -4.73 -16.81
N PHE A 567 9.57 -3.84 -16.63
CA PHE A 567 10.80 -4.21 -15.95
C PHE A 567 11.35 -3.07 -15.10
N ASN A 568 12.11 -3.44 -14.08
CA ASN A 568 12.81 -2.54 -13.19
C ASN A 568 14.27 -2.98 -13.11
N VAL A 569 15.18 -2.00 -13.11
CA VAL A 569 16.62 -2.23 -12.87
C VAL A 569 17.11 -1.18 -11.90
N GLY A 570 17.80 -1.59 -10.85
CA GLY A 570 18.32 -0.69 -9.84
C GLY A 570 19.76 -1.00 -9.45
N LEU A 571 20.46 0.06 -9.09
CA LEU A 571 21.82 0.02 -8.55
C LEU A 571 21.82 0.84 -7.26
N ARG A 572 22.37 0.27 -6.18
CA ARG A 572 22.54 0.93 -4.90
C ARG A 572 23.98 0.83 -4.45
N GLY A 573 24.58 1.96 -4.15
CA GLY A 573 25.91 2.07 -3.58
C GLY A 573 25.87 2.69 -2.19
N GLU A 574 26.60 2.08 -1.24
CA GLU A 574 26.81 2.58 0.12
C GLU A 574 28.29 2.49 0.46
N TRP A 575 28.89 3.62 0.85
CA TRP A 575 30.30 3.70 1.13
C TRP A 575 30.56 4.05 2.59
N ASP A 576 31.64 3.53 3.14
CA ASP A 576 32.05 3.71 4.55
C ASP A 576 32.24 5.18 4.95
N ASN A 577 32.51 6.06 3.98
CA ASN A 577 32.64 7.51 4.18
C ASN A 577 31.32 8.24 4.39
N GLY A 578 30.18 7.52 4.43
CA GLY A 578 28.85 8.06 4.64
C GLY A 578 28.13 8.48 3.35
N LEU A 579 28.74 8.32 2.17
CA LEU A 579 28.07 8.50 0.91
C LEU A 579 27.13 7.33 0.62
N SER A 580 25.99 7.60 0.02
CA SER A 580 25.12 6.59 -0.58
C SER A 580 24.45 7.15 -1.85
N ALA A 581 24.17 6.25 -2.80
CA ALA A 581 23.48 6.60 -4.03
C ALA A 581 22.59 5.45 -4.47
N GLU A 582 21.42 5.77 -5.02
CA GLU A 582 20.54 4.81 -5.68
C GLU A 582 20.07 5.34 -7.03
N ALA A 583 20.02 4.47 -8.02
CA ALA A 583 19.41 4.72 -9.31
C ALA A 583 18.46 3.57 -9.63
N ILE A 584 17.19 3.87 -9.90
CA ILE A 584 16.19 2.88 -10.30
C ILE A 584 15.55 3.33 -11.60
N TYR A 585 15.61 2.45 -12.60
CA TYR A 585 14.95 2.64 -13.88
C TYR A 585 13.72 1.71 -13.94
N HIS A 586 12.59 2.26 -14.35
CA HIS A 586 11.33 1.57 -14.57
C HIS A 586 10.90 1.73 -16.02
N TYR A 587 10.53 0.63 -16.66
CA TYR A 587 9.88 0.61 -17.96
C TYR A 587 8.47 0.05 -17.82
N TYR A 588 7.52 0.72 -18.45
CA TYR A 588 6.13 0.30 -18.57
C TYR A 588 5.76 0.21 -20.05
N GLY A 589 5.24 -0.94 -20.48
CA GLY A 589 4.69 -1.14 -21.82
C GLY A 589 3.41 -0.32 -22.02
N SER A 590 3.01 -0.14 -23.27
CA SER A 590 1.76 0.53 -23.61
C SER A 590 0.55 -0.25 -23.09
N VAL A 591 -0.51 0.49 -22.72
CA VAL A 591 -1.77 -0.07 -22.21
C VAL A 591 -2.94 0.64 -22.89
N THR A 592 -3.94 -0.14 -23.31
CA THR A 592 -5.23 0.42 -23.72
C THR A 592 -6.25 0.18 -22.62
N TYR A 593 -6.62 1.26 -21.93
CA TYR A 593 -7.58 1.22 -20.82
C TYR A 593 -9.02 1.18 -21.35
N PRO A 594 -9.96 0.53 -20.66
CA PRO A 594 -11.36 0.60 -21.00
C PRO A 594 -11.89 2.03 -20.83
N ILE A 595 -12.75 2.45 -21.74
CA ILE A 595 -13.54 3.67 -21.58
C ILE A 595 -14.82 3.28 -20.83
N GLY A 596 -15.18 4.05 -19.81
CA GLY A 596 -16.42 3.84 -19.06
C GLY A 596 -17.64 3.87 -19.99
N SER A 597 -18.62 3.01 -19.73
CA SER A 597 -19.82 2.87 -20.57
C SER A 597 -20.59 4.18 -20.73
N ALA A 598 -20.62 5.01 -19.70
CA ALA A 598 -21.26 6.33 -19.75
C ALA A 598 -20.55 7.27 -20.76
N THR A 599 -19.21 7.35 -20.69
CA THR A 599 -18.40 8.15 -21.64
C THR A 599 -18.55 7.62 -23.07
N GLN A 600 -18.56 6.30 -23.25
CA GLN A 600 -18.73 5.68 -24.57
C GLN A 600 -20.13 6.00 -25.13
N SER A 601 -21.19 5.88 -24.35
CA SER A 601 -22.55 6.20 -24.79
C SER A 601 -22.71 7.65 -25.21
N LEU A 602 -22.04 8.58 -24.53
CA LEU A 602 -22.05 10.00 -24.92
C LEU A 602 -21.22 10.26 -26.19
N ALA A 603 -20.14 9.54 -26.38
CA ALA A 603 -19.33 9.61 -27.57
C ALA A 603 -20.06 9.07 -28.79
N ASP A 604 -20.81 7.98 -28.64
CA ASP A 604 -21.61 7.35 -29.72
C ASP A 604 -22.69 8.27 -30.25
N VAL A 605 -23.20 9.18 -29.43
CA VAL A 605 -24.15 10.22 -29.84
C VAL A 605 -23.51 11.57 -30.20
N GLY A 606 -22.18 11.63 -30.20
CA GLY A 606 -21.40 12.81 -30.62
C GLY A 606 -21.38 13.95 -29.60
N LEU A 607 -21.76 13.73 -28.37
CA LEU A 607 -21.80 14.75 -27.31
C LEU A 607 -20.46 15.00 -26.65
N VAL A 608 -19.55 14.02 -26.66
CA VAL A 608 -18.20 14.14 -26.12
C VAL A 608 -17.20 13.49 -27.08
N THR A 609 -15.97 13.96 -27.07
CA THR A 609 -14.85 13.26 -27.69
C THR A 609 -14.17 12.41 -26.61
N PRO A 610 -14.20 11.08 -26.69
CA PRO A 610 -13.56 10.26 -25.70
C PRO A 610 -12.05 10.53 -25.71
N PRO A 611 -11.38 10.48 -24.55
CA PRO A 611 -9.93 10.57 -24.52
C PRO A 611 -9.31 9.40 -25.27
N ASN A 612 -8.08 9.56 -25.77
CA ASN A 612 -7.34 8.42 -26.32
C ASN A 612 -7.19 7.35 -25.20
N PRO A 613 -7.78 6.16 -25.36
CA PRO A 613 -7.73 5.13 -24.32
C PRO A 613 -6.33 4.51 -24.18
N THR A 614 -5.44 4.73 -25.15
CA THR A 614 -4.09 4.14 -25.16
C THR A 614 -3.09 5.09 -24.51
N VAL A 615 -2.49 4.61 -23.45
CA VAL A 615 -1.29 5.17 -22.85
C VAL A 615 -0.09 4.50 -23.52
N GLY A 616 0.82 5.29 -24.12
CA GLY A 616 2.05 4.79 -24.71
C GLY A 616 2.99 4.22 -23.65
N SER A 617 3.99 3.44 -24.09
CA SER A 617 5.07 3.00 -23.20
C SER A 617 5.85 4.21 -22.66
N TYR A 618 6.30 4.12 -21.42
CA TYR A 618 7.04 5.19 -20.76
C TYR A 618 8.15 4.67 -19.85
N ASN A 619 9.05 5.58 -19.50
CA ASN A 619 10.27 5.30 -18.76
C ASN A 619 10.38 6.26 -17.57
N LEU A 620 10.66 5.73 -16.39
CA LEU A 620 10.93 6.53 -15.21
C LEU A 620 12.34 6.20 -14.69
N LEU A 621 13.20 7.19 -14.56
CA LEU A 621 14.49 7.06 -13.89
C LEU A 621 14.46 7.88 -12.60
N ASN A 622 14.58 7.21 -11.46
CA ASN A 622 14.67 7.84 -10.16
C ASN A 622 16.11 7.76 -9.67
N LEU A 623 16.62 8.89 -9.20
CA LEU A 623 17.99 9.03 -8.70
C LEU A 623 17.96 9.60 -7.30
N ARG A 624 18.83 9.09 -6.43
CA ARG A 624 19.11 9.67 -5.13
C ARG A 624 20.60 9.65 -4.85
N GLY A 625 21.11 10.74 -4.28
CA GLY A 625 22.42 10.81 -3.68
C GLY A 625 22.31 11.36 -2.26
N ALA A 626 23.01 10.78 -1.31
CA ALA A 626 22.99 11.24 0.07
C ALA A 626 24.38 11.22 0.70
N TYR A 627 24.54 12.08 1.70
CA TYR A 627 25.75 12.14 2.50
C TYR A 627 25.42 12.22 3.99
N ARG A 628 25.79 11.18 4.72
CA ARG A 628 25.71 11.13 6.17
C ARG A 628 26.97 11.72 6.76
N PHE A 629 26.91 13.02 7.07
CA PHE A 629 28.05 13.79 7.51
C PHE A 629 28.35 13.65 9.02
N TRP A 630 27.44 13.05 9.77
CA TRP A 630 27.60 12.75 11.18
C TRP A 630 26.93 11.44 11.56
N GLN A 631 27.65 10.61 12.30
CA GLN A 631 27.15 9.35 12.84
C GLN A 631 27.85 9.04 14.15
N GLN A 632 27.10 8.67 15.18
CA GLN A 632 27.62 8.31 16.48
C GLN A 632 26.70 7.26 17.14
N LYS A 633 27.29 6.23 17.75
CA LYS A 633 26.56 5.29 18.59
C LYS A 633 26.28 5.93 19.94
N ALA A 634 25.01 6.03 20.34
CA ALA A 634 24.64 6.57 21.64
C ALA A 634 24.85 5.54 22.77
N VAL A 635 24.96 6.03 23.99
CA VAL A 635 24.86 5.20 25.23
C VAL A 635 23.45 4.57 25.19
N GLY A 636 23.35 3.24 25.16
CA GLY A 636 22.10 2.49 24.96
C GLY A 636 21.92 1.90 23.57
N GLY A 637 22.92 2.05 22.67
CA GLY A 637 23.05 1.28 21.43
C GLY A 637 22.31 1.82 20.19
N TYR A 638 21.48 2.87 20.28
CA TYR A 638 20.84 3.45 19.12
C TYR A 638 21.77 4.40 18.34
N LEU A 639 21.53 4.52 17.03
CA LEU A 639 22.37 5.30 16.14
C LEU A 639 21.89 6.74 16.06
N ARG A 640 22.76 7.68 16.38
CA ARG A 640 22.59 9.11 16.12
C ARG A 640 23.22 9.45 14.77
N SER A 641 22.55 10.24 13.96
CA SER A 641 23.06 10.59 12.64
C SER A 641 22.45 11.87 12.09
N ALA A 642 23.18 12.50 11.16
CA ALA A 642 22.67 13.57 10.35
C ALA A 642 23.04 13.34 8.88
N GLU A 643 22.04 13.37 8.02
CA GLU A 643 22.12 13.07 6.59
C GLU A 643 21.45 14.17 5.77
N VAL A 644 22.10 14.57 4.68
CA VAL A 644 21.48 15.36 3.62
C VAL A 644 21.37 14.51 2.37
N ALA A 645 20.29 14.69 1.60
CA ALA A 645 20.11 13.97 0.35
C ALA A 645 19.44 14.85 -0.72
N LEU A 646 19.68 14.48 -1.97
CA LEU A 646 19.00 15.00 -3.15
C LEU A 646 18.37 13.83 -3.89
N SER A 647 17.07 13.94 -4.21
CA SER A 647 16.34 12.97 -5.02
C SER A 647 15.82 13.64 -6.29
N VAL A 648 15.88 12.92 -7.40
CA VAL A 648 15.30 13.33 -8.67
C VAL A 648 14.39 12.21 -9.15
N PHE A 649 13.10 12.45 -9.13
CA PHE A 649 12.10 11.53 -9.69
C PHE A 649 11.86 11.86 -11.15
N ASN A 650 11.71 10.81 -11.97
CA ASN A 650 11.57 10.93 -13.42
C ASN A 650 12.67 11.84 -14.04
N ALA A 651 13.93 11.50 -13.79
CA ALA A 651 15.09 12.27 -14.25
C ALA A 651 15.14 12.39 -15.78
N LEU A 652 14.56 11.46 -16.53
CA LEU A 652 14.43 11.50 -17.98
C LEU A 652 13.41 12.53 -18.47
N ASP A 653 12.54 13.03 -17.59
CA ASP A 653 11.43 13.93 -17.89
C ASP A 653 10.46 13.38 -18.95
N ASP A 654 10.27 12.07 -18.95
CA ASP A 654 9.28 11.43 -19.80
C ASP A 654 7.88 11.87 -19.34
N LYS A 655 7.24 12.74 -20.13
CA LYS A 655 5.95 13.38 -19.80
C LYS A 655 4.78 12.44 -20.10
N ALA A 656 4.86 11.23 -19.59
CA ALA A 656 3.80 10.26 -19.73
C ALA A 656 2.62 10.57 -18.80
N LYS A 657 1.44 10.17 -19.24
CA LYS A 657 0.31 9.90 -18.36
C LYS A 657 0.34 8.43 -18.00
N GLU A 658 -0.06 8.08 -16.79
CA GLU A 658 -0.19 6.66 -16.39
C GLU A 658 -1.62 6.15 -16.59
N TYR A 659 -2.55 7.08 -16.85
CA TYR A 659 -3.96 6.81 -17.20
C TYR A 659 -4.45 7.86 -18.20
N PRO A 660 -5.38 7.55 -19.13
CA PRO A 660 -5.87 8.49 -20.14
C PRO A 660 -6.37 9.83 -19.58
N LEU A 661 -7.03 9.80 -18.44
CA LEU A 661 -7.58 10.96 -17.74
C LEU A 661 -6.70 11.47 -16.59
N GLY A 662 -5.60 10.78 -16.31
CA GLY A 662 -4.61 11.21 -15.33
C GLY A 662 -3.81 12.43 -15.81
N GLU A 663 -3.10 13.02 -14.89
CA GLU A 663 -2.20 14.14 -15.19
C GLU A 663 -0.83 13.62 -15.63
N GLN A 664 -0.10 14.47 -16.36
CA GLN A 664 1.27 14.13 -16.77
C GLN A 664 2.20 14.09 -15.56
N ILE A 665 3.03 13.06 -15.49
CA ILE A 665 4.10 12.95 -14.51
C ILE A 665 5.33 13.68 -15.07
N GLY A 666 5.70 14.79 -14.44
CA GLY A 666 6.89 15.52 -14.76
C GLY A 666 8.07 15.19 -13.84
N ARG A 667 9.25 15.72 -14.17
CA ARG A 667 10.44 15.62 -13.32
C ARG A 667 10.23 16.34 -11.99
N ARG A 668 10.58 15.67 -10.88
CA ARG A 668 10.52 16.24 -9.54
C ARG A 668 11.88 16.19 -8.86
N PHE A 669 12.26 17.32 -8.24
CA PHE A 669 13.45 17.43 -7.40
C PHE A 669 13.04 17.55 -5.95
N MET A 670 13.77 16.86 -5.06
CA MET A 670 13.57 16.92 -3.61
C MET A 670 14.92 17.00 -2.91
N GLY A 671 15.07 17.96 -2.02
CA GLY A 671 16.18 18.04 -1.08
C GLY A 671 15.71 17.56 0.31
N TRP A 672 16.55 16.85 1.03
CA TRP A 672 16.22 16.23 2.32
C TRP A 672 17.25 16.56 3.38
N LEU A 673 16.79 16.73 4.60
CA LEU A 673 17.59 16.74 5.82
C LEU A 673 16.94 15.77 6.79
N THR A 674 17.70 14.79 7.27
CA THR A 674 17.28 13.86 8.31
C THR A 674 18.26 13.92 9.47
N VAL A 675 17.77 14.14 10.68
CA VAL A 675 18.57 14.16 11.91
C VAL A 675 17.96 13.20 12.91
N ARG A 676 18.80 12.36 13.51
CA ARG A 676 18.44 11.40 14.55
C ARG A 676 19.36 11.58 15.76
N PHE A 677 18.80 11.80 16.96
CA PHE A 677 19.57 12.07 18.18
C PHE A 677 18.89 11.57 19.44
#